data_e819474b589b4c63187a1c93440a330f
#
_entry.id   e819474b589b4c63187a1c93440a330f
#
_cell.length_a   1.000
_cell.length_b   1.000
_cell.length_c   1.000
_cell.angle_alpha   90.00
_cell.angle_beta   90.00
_cell.angle_gamma   90.00
#
_symmetry.space_group_name_H-M   'P 1'
#
loop_
_entity.id
_entity.type
_entity.pdbx_description
1 polymer ?
#
loop_
_entity_poly.entity_id
_entity_poly.type
_entity_poly.pdbx_seq_one_letter_code
_entity_poly.pdbx_strand_id
1 'polypeptide(L)'
;MDSRVLSTTSNGETKPMGPGMEKAEEAGALQRDQWSNKMEFVLSVAGEIIGLGNVWRFPYLCYKNGGGAFFIPYLIFLFTCGIPVFLLETALGQYTSQGGITAWRKICPIFEGIGYASQTIVILLNIYYIIVLAWALFYLFSSFTTDLPWGSCRHDWNTEHCVEFQRPSSSVNVSSENATSPVIEFWERRVLKISDGIQHLGALRWELALCLLLAWVICYFCIWKGVKSTGKVVYFTATFPYLMLVVLLIRGVTLPGAAQGIQFYLYPNLTRLWDPQVWMDAGTQIFFSFAICLGCLTALGSYNKYHNNCYRDCLALCFLNSGTSFVAGFAIFSILGFMSQEQGVPISEVAESGPGLAFIACPRAVVMLPFSPLWACCFFFMIVLLGLDSQFVCVESLVTALVDMYPSVFRKKNRREVLILGVSVTSFLVGLVMLTEEALTTWLWARLRGALAPQKLRGIEVLGWEKSPLQQDPMSSQAADPRSRDRLQRQQGSPGGGMYVFQLFDYYAASGMCLLFVAIFESLCVAWAYGAGRFYDNIEDMIGYRPWPLIKYCWLFLTPAVCTYTPLTYNKKYLYPWWGDALGWLLALSSMICIPAWSCYKLSTRKGSFRERVRQLTCPAEDLPQWARAEPSAPAVPRTSELESHC
;
A
#
# COMPACT_ATOMS: atom_id res chain seq x y z
N MET A 1 -12.03 -23.46 -42.44
CA MET A 1 -13.17 -23.99 -41.67
C MET A 1 -13.79 -22.84 -40.91
N ASP A 2 -14.80 -22.22 -41.51
CA ASP A 2 -15.51 -21.07 -40.90
C ASP A 2 -16.47 -21.59 -39.83
N SER A 3 -16.13 -21.32 -38.57
CA SER A 3 -17.05 -21.54 -37.46
C SER A 3 -18.05 -20.38 -37.38
N ARG A 4 -19.21 -20.51 -37.97
CA ARG A 4 -20.34 -19.58 -37.84
C ARG A 4 -20.91 -19.67 -36.42
N VAL A 5 -20.97 -18.56 -35.73
CA VAL A 5 -21.64 -18.42 -34.42
C VAL A 5 -23.15 -18.35 -34.67
N LEU A 6 -23.91 -19.16 -33.96
CA LEU A 6 -25.37 -19.26 -34.05
C LEU A 6 -26.02 -18.67 -32.79
N SER A 7 -27.03 -17.82 -32.94
CA SER A 7 -27.85 -17.35 -31.81
C SER A 7 -29.18 -18.12 -31.75
N THR A 8 -29.62 -18.47 -30.54
CA THR A 8 -30.90 -19.20 -30.31
C THR A 8 -32.00 -18.19 -29.94
N THR A 9 -33.08 -18.17 -30.70
CA THR A 9 -34.30 -17.42 -30.38
C THR A 9 -35.25 -18.26 -29.54
N SER A 10 -36.22 -17.63 -28.85
CA SER A 10 -37.16 -18.26 -27.91
C SER A 10 -38.07 -19.35 -28.55
N ASN A 11 -38.01 -19.58 -29.84
CA ASN A 11 -38.76 -20.58 -30.56
C ASN A 11 -37.91 -21.71 -31.17
N GLY A 12 -36.66 -21.87 -30.77
CA GLY A 12 -35.84 -23.01 -31.20
C GLY A 12 -35.30 -22.97 -32.64
N GLU A 13 -35.52 -21.89 -33.40
CA GLU A 13 -34.94 -21.73 -34.73
C GLU A 13 -33.61 -20.98 -34.68
N THR A 14 -32.55 -21.61 -35.21
CA THR A 14 -31.21 -21.02 -35.36
C THR A 14 -31.12 -20.31 -36.71
N LYS A 15 -31.10 -18.99 -36.73
CA LYS A 15 -30.76 -18.18 -37.90
C LYS A 15 -29.30 -17.70 -37.84
N PRO A 16 -28.59 -17.64 -38.98
CA PRO A 16 -27.24 -17.06 -39.02
C PRO A 16 -27.33 -15.55 -38.75
N MET A 17 -26.50 -15.07 -37.84
CA MET A 17 -26.38 -13.63 -37.53
C MET A 17 -25.88 -12.86 -38.76
N GLY A 18 -26.60 -11.80 -39.11
CA GLY A 18 -26.19 -10.88 -40.18
C GLY A 18 -25.00 -10.03 -39.80
N PRO A 19 -24.19 -9.58 -40.76
CA PRO A 19 -22.94 -8.83 -40.51
C PRO A 19 -23.12 -7.49 -39.74
N GLY A 20 -24.36 -7.00 -39.62
CA GLY A 20 -24.71 -5.83 -38.81
C GLY A 20 -24.87 -6.16 -37.32
N MET A 21 -25.33 -7.37 -36.99
CA MET A 21 -25.46 -7.81 -35.60
C MET A 21 -24.11 -8.23 -35.00
N GLU A 22 -23.22 -8.86 -35.77
CA GLU A 22 -21.86 -9.16 -35.33
C GLU A 22 -21.08 -7.87 -35.01
N LYS A 23 -21.21 -6.83 -35.86
CA LYS A 23 -20.59 -5.52 -35.59
C LYS A 23 -21.19 -4.79 -34.37
N ALA A 24 -22.48 -4.97 -34.11
CA ALA A 24 -23.15 -4.39 -32.93
C ALA A 24 -22.76 -5.15 -31.65
N GLU A 25 -22.56 -6.47 -31.72
CA GLU A 25 -22.10 -7.29 -30.59
C GLU A 25 -20.61 -7.07 -30.32
N GLU A 26 -19.77 -6.91 -31.35
CA GLU A 26 -18.36 -6.48 -31.19
C GLU A 26 -18.26 -5.06 -30.65
N ALA A 27 -19.11 -4.12 -31.09
CA ALA A 27 -19.14 -2.75 -30.52
C ALA A 27 -19.63 -2.75 -29.07
N GLY A 28 -20.61 -3.60 -28.73
CA GLY A 28 -21.06 -3.78 -27.33
C GLY A 28 -20.03 -4.45 -26.44
N ALA A 29 -19.25 -5.41 -26.97
CA ALA A 29 -18.15 -6.06 -26.25
C ALA A 29 -16.93 -5.14 -26.01
N LEU A 30 -16.81 -4.06 -26.80
CA LEU A 30 -15.79 -3.03 -26.65
C LEU A 30 -16.19 -1.91 -25.68
N GLN A 31 -17.46 -1.86 -25.27
CA GLN A 31 -17.95 -0.84 -24.34
C GLN A 31 -17.36 -1.07 -22.93
N ARG A 32 -16.86 0.01 -22.32
CA ARG A 32 -16.30 -0.03 -20.96
C ARG A 32 -17.40 -0.21 -19.93
N ASP A 33 -17.18 -1.06 -18.93
CA ASP A 33 -18.06 -1.18 -17.77
C ASP A 33 -18.16 0.17 -17.03
N GLN A 34 -19.33 0.44 -16.44
CA GLN A 34 -19.59 1.61 -15.59
C GLN A 34 -20.20 1.12 -14.28
N TRP A 35 -20.06 1.96 -13.22
CA TRP A 35 -20.72 1.71 -11.95
C TRP A 35 -22.24 1.65 -12.13
N SER A 36 -22.88 0.63 -11.57
CA SER A 36 -24.34 0.49 -11.62
C SER A 36 -25.01 1.55 -10.75
N ASN A 37 -24.38 1.90 -9.63
CA ASN A 37 -24.88 2.88 -8.66
C ASN A 37 -23.73 3.76 -8.14
N LYS A 38 -24.04 5.02 -7.83
CA LYS A 38 -23.09 5.95 -7.21
C LYS A 38 -22.52 5.41 -5.88
N MET A 39 -23.32 4.70 -5.09
CA MET A 39 -22.88 4.13 -3.81
C MET A 39 -21.80 3.06 -3.99
N GLU A 40 -21.82 2.30 -5.08
CA GLU A 40 -20.77 1.34 -5.39
C GLU A 40 -19.42 2.03 -5.59
N PHE A 41 -19.40 3.17 -6.30
CA PHE A 41 -18.19 3.99 -6.44
C PHE A 41 -17.69 4.51 -5.08
N VAL A 42 -18.59 5.16 -4.31
CA VAL A 42 -18.23 5.77 -3.02
C VAL A 42 -17.70 4.72 -2.04
N LEU A 43 -18.36 3.56 -1.95
CA LEU A 43 -17.93 2.48 -1.06
C LEU A 43 -16.64 1.80 -1.54
N SER A 44 -16.46 1.63 -2.86
CA SER A 44 -15.22 1.05 -3.39
C SER A 44 -14.01 1.96 -3.14
N VAL A 45 -14.18 3.27 -3.31
CA VAL A 45 -13.11 4.23 -2.97
C VAL A 45 -12.92 4.31 -1.46
N ALA A 46 -13.99 4.29 -0.66
CA ALA A 46 -13.89 4.27 0.79
C ALA A 46 -13.16 3.01 1.29
N GLY A 47 -13.46 1.83 0.74
CA GLY A 47 -12.78 0.58 1.07
C GLY A 47 -11.30 0.57 0.70
N GLU A 48 -10.92 1.24 -0.41
CA GLU A 48 -9.51 1.43 -0.78
C GLU A 48 -8.76 2.30 0.22
N ILE A 49 -9.27 3.50 0.51
CA ILE A 49 -8.58 4.49 1.32
C ILE A 49 -8.66 4.20 2.83
N ILE A 50 -9.73 3.53 3.30
CA ILE A 50 -9.93 3.19 4.70
C ILE A 50 -9.48 1.76 4.94
N GLY A 51 -8.20 1.61 5.05
CA GLY A 51 -7.52 0.32 5.22
C GLY A 51 -6.68 0.26 6.50
N LEU A 52 -5.66 -0.57 6.45
CA LEU A 52 -4.70 -0.75 7.55
C LEU A 52 -3.96 0.54 7.90
N GLY A 53 -3.80 1.46 6.94
CA GLY A 53 -3.19 2.77 7.14
C GLY A 53 -3.89 3.62 8.20
N ASN A 54 -5.20 3.50 8.36
CA ASN A 54 -6.00 4.29 9.29
C ASN A 54 -6.04 3.69 10.70
N VAL A 55 -6.18 2.36 10.78
CA VAL A 55 -6.40 1.66 12.06
C VAL A 55 -5.07 1.31 12.73
N TRP A 56 -4.03 1.07 11.95
CA TRP A 56 -2.73 0.65 12.45
C TRP A 56 -1.65 1.74 12.30
N ARG A 57 -1.38 2.21 11.06
CA ARG A 57 -0.24 3.10 10.79
C ARG A 57 -0.42 4.49 11.38
N PHE A 58 -1.62 5.07 11.29
CA PHE A 58 -1.89 6.41 11.81
C PHE A 58 -1.75 6.50 13.35
N PRO A 59 -2.37 5.63 14.18
CA PRO A 59 -2.16 5.65 15.62
C PRO A 59 -0.70 5.42 16.02
N TYR A 60 0.00 4.52 15.29
CA TYR A 60 1.42 4.30 15.50
C TYR A 60 2.26 5.57 15.26
N LEU A 61 2.01 6.28 14.17
CA LEU A 61 2.73 7.52 13.88
C LEU A 61 2.41 8.63 14.89
N CYS A 62 1.16 8.73 15.35
CA CYS A 62 0.81 9.62 16.45
C CYS A 62 1.59 9.27 17.73
N TYR A 63 1.68 7.98 18.08
CA TYR A 63 2.43 7.49 19.23
C TYR A 63 3.93 7.81 19.13
N LYS A 64 4.55 7.51 17.99
CA LYS A 64 5.97 7.76 17.70
C LYS A 64 6.33 9.25 17.78
N ASN A 65 5.44 10.13 17.32
CA ASN A 65 5.70 11.55 17.13
C ASN A 65 5.16 12.46 18.25
N GLY A 66 4.81 11.89 19.40
CA GLY A 66 4.44 12.68 20.59
C GLY A 66 2.97 13.13 20.63
N GLY A 67 2.06 12.29 20.18
CA GLY A 67 0.62 12.48 20.33
C GLY A 67 0.06 13.58 19.43
N GLY A 68 -0.69 14.52 20.05
CA GLY A 68 -1.45 15.56 19.35
C GLY A 68 -0.63 16.53 18.47
N ALA A 69 0.67 16.64 18.67
CA ALA A 69 1.53 17.46 17.81
C ALA A 69 1.54 16.97 16.35
N PHE A 70 1.40 15.67 16.13
CA PHE A 70 1.36 15.06 14.80
C PHE A 70 0.17 15.53 13.94
N PHE A 71 -0.94 15.95 14.58
CA PHE A 71 -2.11 16.44 13.83
C PHE A 71 -1.82 17.71 13.02
N ILE A 72 -0.90 18.57 13.48
CA ILE A 72 -0.61 19.83 12.81
C ILE A 72 -0.04 19.59 11.41
N PRO A 73 1.09 18.90 11.23
CA PRO A 73 1.61 18.59 9.90
C PRO A 73 0.66 17.68 9.10
N TYR A 74 -0.05 16.75 9.74
CA TYR A 74 -1.03 15.90 9.08
C TYR A 74 -2.14 16.72 8.40
N LEU A 75 -2.75 17.69 9.11
CA LEU A 75 -3.79 18.55 8.54
C LEU A 75 -3.24 19.46 7.44
N ILE A 76 -2.02 19.99 7.60
CA ILE A 76 -1.38 20.79 6.55
C ILE A 76 -1.24 19.96 5.27
N PHE A 77 -0.68 18.75 5.36
CA PHE A 77 -0.56 17.87 4.19
C PHE A 77 -1.90 17.38 3.64
N LEU A 78 -2.91 17.21 4.48
CA LEU A 78 -4.26 16.87 4.02
C LEU A 78 -4.81 17.93 3.05
N PHE A 79 -4.72 19.21 3.44
CA PHE A 79 -5.28 20.31 2.63
C PHE A 79 -4.39 20.72 1.48
N THR A 80 -3.07 20.58 1.59
CA THR A 80 -2.13 21.03 0.56
C THR A 80 -1.77 19.98 -0.47
N CYS A 81 -1.79 18.70 -0.10
CA CYS A 81 -1.41 17.58 -0.95
C CYS A 81 -2.53 16.54 -1.09
N GLY A 82 -3.08 16.04 0.02
CA GLY A 82 -4.05 14.94 0.03
C GLY A 82 -5.28 15.22 -0.83
N ILE A 83 -6.09 16.20 -0.45
CA ILE A 83 -7.31 16.57 -1.19
C ILE A 83 -7.00 17.01 -2.64
N PRO A 84 -5.99 17.85 -2.91
CA PRO A 84 -5.67 18.25 -4.27
C PRO A 84 -5.28 17.10 -5.20
N VAL A 85 -4.38 16.20 -4.77
CA VAL A 85 -3.94 15.09 -5.62
C VAL A 85 -5.03 14.03 -5.77
N PHE A 86 -5.80 13.77 -4.71
CA PHE A 86 -6.97 12.88 -4.77
C PHE A 86 -7.99 13.35 -5.82
N LEU A 87 -8.31 14.66 -5.82
CA LEU A 87 -9.20 15.25 -6.83
C LEU A 87 -8.58 15.16 -8.24
N LEU A 88 -7.28 15.40 -8.37
CA LEU A 88 -6.57 15.33 -9.64
C LEU A 88 -6.74 13.94 -10.28
N GLU A 89 -6.40 12.88 -9.56
CA GLU A 89 -6.48 11.51 -10.07
C GLU A 89 -7.92 11.08 -10.38
N THR A 90 -8.85 11.35 -9.46
CA THR A 90 -10.26 10.98 -9.66
C THR A 90 -10.87 11.71 -10.86
N ALA A 91 -10.60 13.02 -11.00
CA ALA A 91 -11.07 13.83 -12.11
C ALA A 91 -10.41 13.40 -13.43
N LEU A 92 -9.11 13.08 -13.41
CA LEU A 92 -8.38 12.56 -14.57
C LEU A 92 -9.02 11.26 -15.09
N GLY A 93 -9.30 10.32 -14.20
CA GLY A 93 -9.97 9.06 -14.56
C GLY A 93 -11.36 9.28 -15.14
N GLN A 94 -12.17 10.12 -14.49
CA GLN A 94 -13.53 10.44 -14.93
C GLN A 94 -13.55 11.17 -16.28
N TYR A 95 -12.66 12.16 -16.48
CA TYR A 95 -12.57 12.95 -17.71
C TYR A 95 -12.13 12.11 -18.90
N THR A 96 -11.11 11.27 -18.74
CA THR A 96 -10.54 10.46 -19.82
C THR A 96 -11.28 9.16 -20.05
N SER A 97 -12.05 8.67 -19.08
CA SER A 97 -12.64 7.31 -19.05
C SER A 97 -11.61 6.23 -19.35
N GLN A 98 -10.38 6.37 -18.81
CA GLN A 98 -9.25 5.46 -19.04
C GLN A 98 -8.57 5.11 -17.72
N GLY A 99 -7.90 3.93 -17.69
CA GLY A 99 -7.06 3.52 -16.57
C GLY A 99 -5.76 4.31 -16.45
N GLY A 100 -5.01 4.04 -15.36
CA GLY A 100 -3.88 4.85 -14.93
C GLY A 100 -2.78 5.13 -15.96
N ILE A 101 -2.53 4.26 -16.94
CA ILE A 101 -1.48 4.48 -17.97
C ILE A 101 -2.05 5.28 -19.14
N THR A 102 -3.17 4.81 -19.69
CA THR A 102 -3.77 5.39 -20.90
C THR A 102 -4.38 6.77 -20.66
N ALA A 103 -4.79 7.10 -19.43
CA ALA A 103 -5.25 8.43 -19.05
C ALA A 103 -4.15 9.48 -19.23
N TRP A 104 -2.94 9.20 -18.74
CA TRP A 104 -1.78 10.11 -18.92
C TRP A 104 -1.37 10.24 -20.38
N ARG A 105 -1.45 9.15 -21.17
CA ARG A 105 -1.21 9.18 -22.61
C ARG A 105 -2.15 10.13 -23.33
N LYS A 106 -3.44 10.19 -22.92
CA LYS A 106 -4.43 11.07 -23.54
C LYS A 106 -4.22 12.54 -23.19
N ILE A 107 -3.84 12.85 -21.96
CA ILE A 107 -3.63 14.24 -21.52
C ILE A 107 -2.29 14.79 -21.98
N CYS A 108 -1.21 14.01 -21.76
CA CYS A 108 0.14 14.45 -22.07
C CYS A 108 1.06 13.25 -22.36
N PRO A 109 1.26 12.87 -23.64
CA PRO A 109 1.98 11.65 -24.01
C PRO A 109 3.43 11.55 -23.51
N ILE A 110 4.12 12.69 -23.26
CA ILE A 110 5.48 12.71 -22.71
C ILE A 110 5.52 12.22 -21.26
N PHE A 111 4.43 12.43 -20.51
CA PHE A 111 4.28 12.04 -19.11
C PHE A 111 3.54 10.70 -18.91
N GLU A 112 3.30 9.93 -19.97
CA GLU A 112 2.72 8.58 -19.88
C GLU A 112 3.52 7.68 -18.92
N GLY A 113 4.81 7.97 -18.73
CA GLY A 113 5.69 7.31 -17.76
C GLY A 113 5.19 7.35 -16.32
N ILE A 114 4.38 8.34 -15.94
CA ILE A 114 3.72 8.42 -14.62
C ILE A 114 2.85 7.18 -14.40
N GLY A 115 2.04 6.81 -15.38
CA GLY A 115 1.18 5.63 -15.29
C GLY A 115 1.97 4.34 -15.15
N TYR A 116 3.11 4.19 -15.83
CA TYR A 116 4.00 3.03 -15.64
C TYR A 116 4.65 3.03 -14.26
N ALA A 117 5.05 4.19 -13.74
CA ALA A 117 5.60 4.31 -12.40
C ALA A 117 4.57 3.87 -11.34
N SER A 118 3.35 4.41 -11.40
CA SER A 118 2.25 4.05 -10.51
C SER A 118 1.93 2.54 -10.56
N GLN A 119 1.86 1.95 -11.76
CA GLN A 119 1.59 0.51 -11.88
C GLN A 119 2.75 -0.36 -11.39
N THR A 120 3.99 0.10 -11.51
CA THR A 120 5.14 -0.59 -10.91
C THR A 120 5.04 -0.60 -9.38
N ILE A 121 4.69 0.53 -8.77
CA ILE A 121 4.44 0.61 -7.33
C ILE A 121 3.30 -0.34 -6.91
N VAL A 122 2.20 -0.39 -7.67
CA VAL A 122 1.06 -1.28 -7.40
C VAL A 122 1.45 -2.75 -7.50
N ILE A 123 2.29 -3.13 -8.47
CA ILE A 123 2.80 -4.51 -8.56
C ILE A 123 3.57 -4.88 -7.29
N LEU A 124 4.48 -4.02 -6.84
CA LEU A 124 5.26 -4.24 -5.63
C LEU A 124 4.36 -4.24 -4.37
N LEU A 125 3.38 -3.34 -4.30
CA LEU A 125 2.39 -3.26 -3.23
C LEU A 125 1.57 -4.57 -3.12
N ASN A 126 1.07 -5.09 -4.22
CA ASN A 126 0.30 -6.33 -4.26
C ASN A 126 1.08 -7.53 -3.72
N ILE A 127 2.41 -7.52 -3.81
CA ILE A 127 3.26 -8.61 -3.32
C ILE A 127 3.39 -8.59 -1.80
N TYR A 128 3.63 -7.42 -1.19
CA TYR A 128 3.91 -7.37 0.25
C TYR A 128 2.68 -7.07 1.12
N TYR A 129 1.73 -6.26 0.64
CA TYR A 129 0.57 -5.86 1.45
C TYR A 129 -0.30 -7.04 1.87
N ILE A 130 -0.48 -8.02 1.00
CA ILE A 130 -1.25 -9.24 1.27
C ILE A 130 -0.60 -10.14 2.34
N ILE A 131 0.70 -9.96 2.64
CA ILE A 131 1.38 -10.69 3.72
C ILE A 131 0.80 -10.31 5.09
N VAL A 132 0.44 -9.03 5.27
CA VAL A 132 -0.23 -8.56 6.51
C VAL A 132 -1.57 -9.30 6.71
N LEU A 133 -2.28 -9.56 5.62
CA LEU A 133 -3.51 -10.36 5.63
C LEU A 133 -3.24 -11.82 6.02
N ALA A 134 -2.15 -12.40 5.53
CA ALA A 134 -1.76 -13.76 5.91
C ALA A 134 -1.44 -13.84 7.42
N TRP A 135 -0.77 -12.84 7.99
CA TRP A 135 -0.55 -12.76 9.44
C TRP A 135 -1.86 -12.59 10.21
N ALA A 136 -2.76 -11.70 9.75
CA ALA A 136 -4.06 -11.50 10.38
C ALA A 136 -4.93 -12.77 10.34
N LEU A 137 -4.93 -13.51 9.22
CA LEU A 137 -5.61 -14.82 9.11
C LEU A 137 -5.00 -15.84 10.06
N PHE A 138 -3.68 -15.89 10.20
CA PHE A 138 -3.02 -16.78 11.13
C PHE A 138 -3.43 -16.50 12.59
N TYR A 139 -3.46 -15.23 12.99
CA TYR A 139 -3.97 -14.83 14.31
C TYR A 139 -5.46 -15.13 14.46
N LEU A 140 -6.27 -14.92 13.44
CA LEU A 140 -7.70 -15.23 13.44
C LEU A 140 -7.92 -16.73 13.69
N PHE A 141 -7.22 -17.61 12.97
CA PHE A 141 -7.31 -19.05 13.19
C PHE A 141 -6.79 -19.45 14.58
N SER A 142 -5.73 -18.81 15.06
CA SER A 142 -5.21 -19.03 16.41
C SER A 142 -6.14 -18.49 17.51
N SER A 143 -7.12 -17.64 17.17
CA SER A 143 -8.11 -17.11 18.13
C SER A 143 -9.27 -18.07 18.40
N PHE A 144 -9.46 -19.13 17.59
CA PHE A 144 -10.53 -20.12 17.79
C PHE A 144 -10.17 -21.17 18.88
N THR A 145 -9.65 -20.69 20.00
CA THR A 145 -9.28 -21.50 21.17
C THR A 145 -9.87 -20.90 22.43
N THR A 146 -10.04 -21.68 23.48
CA THR A 146 -10.51 -21.19 24.78
C THR A 146 -9.48 -20.28 25.45
N ASP A 147 -8.21 -20.63 25.32
CA ASP A 147 -7.08 -19.88 25.85
C ASP A 147 -6.23 -19.36 24.70
N LEU A 148 -6.04 -18.04 24.64
CA LEU A 148 -5.28 -17.42 23.56
C LEU A 148 -3.80 -17.79 23.64
N PRO A 149 -3.18 -18.30 22.55
CA PRO A 149 -1.81 -18.82 22.58
C PRO A 149 -0.74 -17.77 22.94
N TRP A 150 -1.03 -16.49 22.77
CA TRP A 150 -0.15 -15.38 23.16
C TRP A 150 -0.43 -14.82 24.56
N GLY A 151 -1.34 -15.47 25.32
CA GLY A 151 -1.72 -15.03 26.67
C GLY A 151 -0.89 -15.65 27.79
N SER A 152 -0.15 -16.75 27.52
CA SER A 152 0.60 -17.50 28.53
C SER A 152 2.00 -17.87 28.07
N CYS A 153 2.91 -18.12 29.03
CA CYS A 153 4.29 -18.55 28.80
C CYS A 153 4.45 -20.07 28.82
N ARG A 154 3.39 -20.85 28.55
CA ARG A 154 3.38 -22.33 28.71
C ARG A 154 3.59 -23.09 27.40
N HIS A 155 4.04 -22.43 26.35
CA HIS A 155 4.18 -23.01 25.01
C HIS A 155 5.66 -23.26 24.66
N ASP A 156 5.90 -24.17 23.72
CA ASP A 156 7.24 -24.57 23.27
C ASP A 156 8.08 -23.45 22.67
N TRP A 157 7.43 -22.37 22.18
CA TRP A 157 8.12 -21.18 21.63
C TRP A 157 8.51 -20.15 22.69
N ASN A 158 8.05 -20.32 23.95
CA ASN A 158 8.39 -19.40 25.02
C ASN A 158 9.79 -19.70 25.59
N THR A 159 10.46 -18.64 26.04
CA THR A 159 11.76 -18.74 26.68
C THR A 159 11.64 -18.75 28.20
N GLU A 160 12.75 -19.07 28.87
CA GLU A 160 12.88 -18.97 30.34
C GLU A 160 12.75 -17.51 30.84
N HIS A 161 12.88 -16.53 29.93
CA HIS A 161 12.73 -15.08 30.21
C HIS A 161 11.30 -14.58 29.99
N CYS A 162 10.37 -15.45 29.58
CA CYS A 162 8.96 -15.10 29.42
C CYS A 162 8.30 -14.82 30.77
N VAL A 163 7.69 -13.66 30.90
CA VAL A 163 6.98 -13.26 32.13
C VAL A 163 5.52 -12.97 31.80
N GLU A 164 4.62 -13.75 32.42
CA GLU A 164 3.18 -13.49 32.35
C GLU A 164 2.83 -12.23 33.16
N PHE A 165 1.93 -11.39 32.61
CA PHE A 165 1.44 -10.22 33.32
C PHE A 165 0.48 -10.68 34.42
N GLN A 166 0.99 -10.77 35.66
CA GLN A 166 0.19 -10.92 36.87
C GLN A 166 -0.09 -9.53 37.45
N ARG A 167 -1.32 -9.36 37.99
CA ARG A 167 -1.66 -8.17 38.77
C ARG A 167 -0.64 -7.99 39.91
N PRO A 168 -0.31 -6.74 40.31
CA PRO A 168 0.75 -6.42 41.27
C PRO A 168 0.43 -6.85 42.73
N SER A 169 -0.18 -8.02 42.93
CA SER A 169 -0.48 -8.55 44.27
C SER A 169 0.55 -9.57 44.81
N SER A 170 1.56 -9.91 44.05
CA SER A 170 2.65 -10.75 44.53
C SER A 170 3.99 -10.08 44.28
N SER A 171 4.68 -9.74 45.37
CA SER A 171 6.01 -9.13 45.44
C SER A 171 7.08 -10.10 44.90
N VAL A 172 7.17 -10.19 43.57
CA VAL A 172 8.35 -10.77 42.94
C VAL A 172 9.06 -9.64 42.21
N ASN A 173 10.07 -9.07 42.84
CA ASN A 173 11.05 -8.18 42.23
C ASN A 173 11.83 -8.94 41.17
N VAL A 174 11.30 -9.04 39.95
CA VAL A 174 12.06 -9.48 38.79
C VAL A 174 12.54 -8.24 38.06
N SER A 175 13.60 -7.63 38.58
CA SER A 175 14.47 -6.70 37.85
C SER A 175 15.35 -7.53 36.91
N SER A 176 14.79 -8.08 35.85
CA SER A 176 15.58 -8.70 34.80
C SER A 176 15.47 -7.79 33.55
N GLU A 177 16.58 -7.17 33.16
CA GLU A 177 16.73 -6.38 31.94
C GLU A 177 16.33 -7.14 30.65
N ASN A 178 16.11 -8.46 30.73
CA ASN A 178 15.82 -9.35 29.62
C ASN A 178 14.42 -9.97 29.68
N ALA A 179 13.49 -9.50 30.53
CA ALA A 179 12.14 -10.05 30.62
C ALA A 179 11.32 -9.75 29.35
N THR A 180 10.76 -10.79 28.72
CA THR A 180 9.93 -10.67 27.48
C THR A 180 8.47 -11.04 27.76
N SER A 181 7.56 -10.42 27.00
CA SER A 181 6.13 -10.68 27.08
C SER A 181 5.74 -11.90 26.23
N PRO A 182 4.78 -12.75 26.66
CA PRO A 182 4.31 -13.88 25.86
C PRO A 182 3.76 -13.47 24.49
N VAL A 183 3.19 -12.26 24.36
CA VAL A 183 2.71 -11.71 23.08
C VAL A 183 3.87 -11.42 22.13
N ILE A 184 4.97 -10.83 22.63
CA ILE A 184 6.16 -10.55 21.82
C ILE A 184 6.80 -11.86 21.36
N GLU A 185 6.95 -12.83 22.27
CA GLU A 185 7.51 -14.14 21.92
C GLU A 185 6.64 -14.92 20.93
N PHE A 186 5.32 -14.84 21.05
CA PHE A 186 4.40 -15.40 20.06
C PHE A 186 4.61 -14.74 18.68
N TRP A 187 4.69 -13.42 18.61
CA TRP A 187 4.91 -12.69 17.37
C TRP A 187 6.27 -13.02 16.75
N GLU A 188 7.35 -12.86 17.51
CA GLU A 188 8.71 -13.00 17.01
C GLU A 188 9.11 -14.46 16.77
N ARG A 189 8.72 -15.39 17.67
CA ARG A 189 9.19 -16.78 17.65
C ARG A 189 8.20 -17.77 17.05
N ARG A 190 6.88 -17.55 17.19
CA ARG A 190 5.87 -18.45 16.63
C ARG A 190 5.37 -17.99 15.27
N VAL A 191 5.07 -16.70 15.08
CA VAL A 191 4.53 -16.18 13.83
C VAL A 191 5.65 -15.93 12.84
N LEU A 192 6.58 -15.03 13.17
CA LEU A 192 7.62 -14.58 12.25
C LEU A 192 8.86 -15.47 12.25
N LYS A 193 9.23 -16.07 13.40
CA LYS A 193 10.54 -16.70 13.64
C LYS A 193 11.68 -15.78 13.18
N ILE A 194 11.75 -14.58 13.79
CA ILE A 194 12.72 -13.54 13.42
C ILE A 194 14.16 -14.01 13.68
N SER A 195 15.08 -13.70 12.74
CA SER A 195 16.53 -13.90 12.83
C SER A 195 17.27 -12.69 13.37
N ASP A 196 18.54 -12.87 13.69
CA ASP A 196 19.45 -11.77 14.07
C ASP A 196 19.78 -10.83 12.89
N GLY A 197 19.29 -11.12 11.69
CA GLY A 197 19.48 -10.27 10.51
C GLY A 197 19.05 -10.93 9.19
N ILE A 198 18.95 -10.11 8.15
CA ILE A 198 18.55 -10.49 6.78
C ILE A 198 19.49 -11.53 6.12
N GLN A 199 20.60 -11.88 6.77
CA GLN A 199 21.66 -12.75 6.23
C GLN A 199 21.45 -14.25 6.57
N HIS A 200 20.58 -14.57 7.52
CA HIS A 200 20.36 -15.93 8.01
C HIS A 200 19.18 -16.58 7.30
N LEU A 201 19.40 -17.77 6.81
CA LEU A 201 18.53 -18.56 5.94
C LEU A 201 17.76 -19.64 6.73
N GLY A 202 16.46 -19.74 6.60
CA GLY A 202 15.60 -20.75 7.26
C GLY A 202 14.61 -21.45 6.31
N ALA A 203 13.57 -22.13 6.80
CA ALA A 203 12.63 -22.92 6.01
C ALA A 203 11.30 -22.17 5.70
N LEU A 204 10.57 -22.59 4.66
CA LEU A 204 9.25 -22.03 4.33
C LEU A 204 8.23 -22.30 5.44
N ARG A 205 7.56 -21.26 5.91
CA ARG A 205 6.44 -21.33 6.86
C ARG A 205 5.16 -21.78 6.16
N TRP A 206 4.94 -23.09 6.08
CA TRP A 206 3.80 -23.65 5.36
C TRP A 206 2.43 -23.16 5.88
N GLU A 207 2.30 -22.89 7.19
CA GLU A 207 1.08 -22.36 7.80
C GLU A 207 0.75 -20.95 7.27
N LEU A 208 1.75 -20.07 7.23
CA LEU A 208 1.60 -18.72 6.65
C LEU A 208 1.43 -18.78 5.14
N ALA A 209 2.08 -19.72 4.46
CA ALA A 209 1.89 -19.93 3.02
C ALA A 209 0.45 -20.36 2.68
N LEU A 210 -0.18 -21.20 3.51
CA LEU A 210 -1.60 -21.55 3.37
C LEU A 210 -2.52 -20.35 3.66
N CYS A 211 -2.22 -19.54 4.67
CA CYS A 211 -2.95 -18.29 4.93
C CYS A 211 -2.83 -17.31 3.77
N LEU A 212 -1.63 -17.19 3.18
CA LEU A 212 -1.41 -16.35 1.99
C LEU A 212 -2.19 -16.88 0.77
N LEU A 213 -2.17 -18.20 0.56
CA LEU A 213 -2.97 -18.83 -0.51
C LEU A 213 -4.46 -18.54 -0.32
N LEU A 214 -4.97 -18.69 0.91
CA LEU A 214 -6.37 -18.40 1.23
C LEU A 214 -6.70 -16.92 0.97
N ALA A 215 -5.84 -15.99 1.37
CA ALA A 215 -6.02 -14.57 1.11
C ALA A 215 -6.11 -14.27 -0.40
N TRP A 216 -5.25 -14.88 -1.22
CA TRP A 216 -5.29 -14.72 -2.68
C TRP A 216 -6.53 -15.38 -3.30
N VAL A 217 -6.97 -16.53 -2.81
CA VAL A 217 -8.20 -17.20 -3.27
C VAL A 217 -9.42 -16.30 -3.00
N ILE A 218 -9.53 -15.75 -1.79
CA ILE A 218 -10.61 -14.82 -1.45
C ILE A 218 -10.55 -13.58 -2.35
N CYS A 219 -9.37 -12.96 -2.49
CA CYS A 219 -9.16 -11.80 -3.35
C CYS A 219 -9.59 -12.08 -4.79
N TYR A 220 -9.14 -13.21 -5.38
CA TYR A 220 -9.51 -13.61 -6.74
C TYR A 220 -11.02 -13.69 -6.95
N PHE A 221 -11.75 -14.40 -6.07
CA PHE A 221 -13.20 -14.54 -6.20
C PHE A 221 -13.96 -13.23 -5.97
N CYS A 222 -13.41 -12.29 -5.22
CA CYS A 222 -14.02 -10.97 -5.04
C CYS A 222 -13.96 -10.11 -6.31
N ILE A 223 -12.90 -10.23 -7.11
CA ILE A 223 -12.65 -9.36 -8.28
C ILE A 223 -12.84 -10.04 -9.64
N TRP A 224 -13.04 -11.35 -9.70
CA TRP A 224 -13.00 -12.15 -10.94
C TRP A 224 -13.96 -11.65 -12.05
N LYS A 225 -15.11 -11.06 -11.69
CA LYS A 225 -16.05 -10.43 -12.63
C LYS A 225 -15.86 -8.90 -12.74
N GLY A 226 -14.77 -8.36 -12.22
CA GLY A 226 -14.46 -6.94 -12.24
C GLY A 226 -15.40 -6.10 -11.39
N VAL A 227 -15.58 -4.83 -11.77
CA VAL A 227 -16.33 -3.81 -11.03
C VAL A 227 -17.71 -4.28 -10.54
N LYS A 228 -18.40 -5.12 -11.31
CA LYS A 228 -19.71 -5.68 -10.93
C LYS A 228 -19.66 -6.65 -9.75
N SER A 229 -18.54 -7.34 -9.56
CA SER A 229 -18.33 -8.22 -8.41
C SER A 229 -17.87 -7.42 -7.20
N THR A 230 -16.85 -6.60 -7.40
CA THR A 230 -16.27 -5.74 -6.37
C THR A 230 -17.33 -4.83 -5.74
N GLY A 231 -18.17 -4.16 -6.55
CA GLY A 231 -19.23 -3.27 -6.06
C GLY A 231 -20.26 -3.94 -5.13
N LYS A 232 -20.46 -5.26 -5.23
CA LYS A 232 -21.36 -5.99 -4.32
C LYS A 232 -20.68 -6.41 -3.02
N VAL A 233 -19.43 -6.84 -3.11
CA VAL A 233 -18.65 -7.30 -1.95
C VAL A 233 -18.37 -6.14 -1.02
N VAL A 234 -18.06 -4.98 -1.57
CA VAL A 234 -17.73 -3.74 -0.84
C VAL A 234 -18.83 -3.29 0.12
N TYR A 235 -20.11 -3.58 -0.14
CA TYR A 235 -21.16 -3.28 0.84
C TYR A 235 -20.93 -3.94 2.20
N PHE A 236 -20.37 -5.14 2.23
CA PHE A 236 -20.07 -5.83 3.46
C PHE A 236 -18.67 -5.48 3.99
N THR A 237 -17.66 -5.56 3.12
CA THR A 237 -16.25 -5.43 3.52
C THR A 237 -15.92 -4.00 3.98
N ALA A 238 -16.52 -2.98 3.39
CA ALA A 238 -16.31 -1.60 3.82
C ALA A 238 -17.17 -1.18 5.03
N THR A 239 -18.34 -1.79 5.27
CA THR A 239 -19.23 -1.34 6.37
C THR A 239 -18.98 -2.08 7.68
N PHE A 240 -18.66 -3.38 7.63
CA PHE A 240 -18.44 -4.19 8.82
C PHE A 240 -17.29 -3.69 9.71
N PRO A 241 -16.14 -3.25 9.17
CA PRO A 241 -15.06 -2.69 9.96
C PRO A 241 -15.46 -1.45 10.78
N TYR A 242 -16.33 -0.61 10.25
CA TYR A 242 -16.86 0.54 11.02
C TYR A 242 -17.67 0.11 12.23
N LEU A 243 -18.53 -0.91 12.06
CA LEU A 243 -19.29 -1.46 13.18
C LEU A 243 -18.33 -1.97 14.26
N MET A 244 -17.29 -2.71 13.87
CA MET A 244 -16.29 -3.24 14.80
C MET A 244 -15.46 -2.13 15.46
N LEU A 245 -15.08 -1.09 14.71
CA LEU A 245 -14.35 0.06 15.23
C LEU A 245 -15.16 0.80 16.31
N VAL A 246 -16.47 0.99 16.09
CA VAL A 246 -17.37 1.61 17.07
C VAL A 246 -17.48 0.74 18.33
N VAL A 247 -17.61 -0.57 18.18
CA VAL A 247 -17.67 -1.51 19.31
C VAL A 247 -16.37 -1.49 20.12
N LEU A 248 -15.20 -1.51 19.44
CA LEU A 248 -13.89 -1.40 20.07
C LEU A 248 -13.68 -0.05 20.75
N LEU A 249 -14.17 1.05 20.15
CA LEU A 249 -14.12 2.38 20.74
C LEU A 249 -14.94 2.45 22.04
N ILE A 250 -16.20 2.02 22.00
CA ILE A 250 -17.06 2.00 23.19
C ILE A 250 -16.41 1.17 24.30
N ARG A 251 -15.88 0.01 23.96
CA ARG A 251 -15.18 -0.84 24.94
C ARG A 251 -13.90 -0.18 25.46
N GLY A 252 -13.08 0.36 24.57
CA GLY A 252 -11.83 1.03 24.92
C GLY A 252 -12.02 2.19 25.90
N VAL A 253 -12.96 3.09 25.62
CA VAL A 253 -13.24 4.27 26.46
C VAL A 253 -13.79 3.89 27.84
N THR A 254 -14.45 2.75 27.97
CA THR A 254 -14.97 2.26 29.26
C THR A 254 -13.92 1.58 30.15
N LEU A 255 -12.69 1.36 29.64
CA LEU A 255 -11.63 0.74 30.41
C LEU A 255 -10.99 1.72 31.43
N PRO A 256 -10.55 1.22 32.60
CA PRO A 256 -9.80 2.04 33.55
C PRO A 256 -8.49 2.51 32.90
N GLY A 257 -8.09 3.78 33.12
CA GLY A 257 -6.89 4.36 32.49
C GLY A 257 -7.06 4.89 31.06
N ALA A 258 -8.20 4.67 30.42
CA ALA A 258 -8.46 5.17 29.06
C ALA A 258 -8.30 6.71 28.95
N ALA A 259 -8.68 7.45 29.98
CA ALA A 259 -8.56 8.91 30.01
C ALA A 259 -7.10 9.38 29.88
N GLN A 260 -6.13 8.68 30.47
CA GLN A 260 -4.71 9.01 30.36
C GLN A 260 -4.21 8.77 28.93
N GLY A 261 -4.65 7.68 28.28
CA GLY A 261 -4.35 7.40 26.87
C GLY A 261 -4.91 8.47 25.93
N ILE A 262 -6.16 8.87 26.13
CA ILE A 262 -6.81 9.95 25.35
C ILE A 262 -6.11 11.28 25.60
N GLN A 263 -5.70 11.58 26.83
CA GLN A 263 -4.93 12.78 27.13
C GLN A 263 -3.60 12.81 26.38
N PHE A 264 -2.86 11.71 26.36
CA PHE A 264 -1.61 11.59 25.61
C PHE A 264 -1.86 11.77 24.09
N TYR A 265 -2.94 11.21 23.56
CA TYR A 265 -3.31 11.32 22.16
C TYR A 265 -3.63 12.76 21.73
N LEU A 266 -4.31 13.51 22.57
CA LEU A 266 -4.78 14.86 22.24
C LEU A 266 -3.79 15.96 22.64
N TYR A 267 -3.01 15.74 23.71
CA TYR A 267 -2.10 16.77 24.23
C TYR A 267 -0.86 16.92 23.32
N PRO A 268 -0.65 18.12 22.73
CA PRO A 268 0.43 18.32 21.77
C PRO A 268 1.78 18.58 22.45
N ASN A 269 2.78 17.77 22.19
CA ASN A 269 4.16 18.10 22.50
C ASN A 269 4.77 18.93 21.34
N LEU A 270 4.60 20.26 21.38
CA LEU A 270 4.98 21.17 20.30
C LEU A 270 6.48 21.17 20.00
N THR A 271 7.34 20.73 20.93
CA THR A 271 8.79 20.64 20.69
C THR A 271 9.13 19.65 19.58
N ARG A 272 8.26 18.64 19.35
CA ARG A 272 8.43 17.64 18.28
C ARG A 272 8.25 18.22 16.87
N LEU A 273 7.60 19.37 16.73
CA LEU A 273 7.43 20.02 15.41
C LEU A 273 8.73 20.54 14.80
N TRP A 274 9.78 20.69 15.60
CA TRP A 274 11.11 21.05 15.11
C TRP A 274 11.85 19.88 14.46
N ASP A 275 11.39 18.65 14.70
CA ASP A 275 11.96 17.44 14.11
C ASP A 275 11.41 17.25 12.67
N PRO A 276 12.25 17.32 11.62
CA PRO A 276 11.82 17.09 10.23
C PRO A 276 11.16 15.74 10.02
N GLN A 277 11.49 14.73 10.85
CA GLN A 277 10.92 13.39 10.74
C GLN A 277 9.41 13.38 10.96
N VAL A 278 8.88 14.24 11.84
CA VAL A 278 7.44 14.34 12.10
C VAL A 278 6.69 14.81 10.85
N TRP A 279 7.26 15.77 10.13
CA TRP A 279 6.69 16.28 8.87
C TRP A 279 6.73 15.21 7.78
N MET A 280 7.82 14.47 7.68
CA MET A 280 7.95 13.38 6.73
C MET A 280 6.97 12.25 7.00
N ASP A 281 6.87 11.82 8.26
CA ASP A 281 5.92 10.80 8.68
C ASP A 281 4.47 11.23 8.38
N ALA A 282 4.12 12.51 8.57
CA ALA A 282 2.81 13.05 8.26
C ALA A 282 2.51 13.08 6.75
N GLY A 283 3.48 13.53 5.95
CA GLY A 283 3.36 13.53 4.49
C GLY A 283 3.18 12.11 3.94
N THR A 284 4.06 11.19 4.32
CA THR A 284 3.98 9.79 3.87
C THR A 284 2.69 9.10 4.33
N GLN A 285 2.17 9.46 5.50
CA GLN A 285 0.89 8.93 5.99
C GLN A 285 -0.28 9.38 5.11
N ILE A 286 -0.31 10.66 4.70
CA ILE A 286 -1.35 11.15 3.78
C ILE A 286 -1.28 10.41 2.45
N PHE A 287 -0.10 10.32 1.84
CA PHE A 287 0.04 9.66 0.52
C PHE A 287 -0.35 8.17 0.58
N PHE A 288 0.06 7.47 1.63
CA PHE A 288 -0.27 6.06 1.80
C PHE A 288 -1.76 5.83 2.12
N SER A 289 -2.32 6.58 3.11
CA SER A 289 -3.70 6.37 3.57
C SER A 289 -4.75 6.77 2.53
N PHE A 290 -4.42 7.71 1.64
CA PHE A 290 -5.33 8.15 0.57
C PHE A 290 -5.13 7.37 -0.73
N ALA A 291 -4.22 6.40 -0.77
CA ALA A 291 -3.89 5.59 -1.95
C ALA A 291 -3.61 6.43 -3.20
N ILE A 292 -3.05 7.66 -3.02
CA ILE A 292 -2.71 8.58 -4.11
C ILE A 292 -1.38 8.18 -4.76
N CYS A 293 -1.21 8.51 -6.03
CA CYS A 293 -0.07 8.15 -6.87
C CYS A 293 0.05 6.66 -7.22
N LEU A 294 -0.97 5.86 -6.88
CA LEU A 294 -1.07 4.44 -7.26
C LEU A 294 -1.85 4.23 -8.56
N GLY A 295 -2.53 5.26 -9.06
CA GLY A 295 -3.44 5.14 -10.20
C GLY A 295 -4.75 4.37 -9.89
N CYS A 296 -4.96 3.96 -8.63
CA CYS A 296 -6.19 3.31 -8.17
C CYS A 296 -7.37 4.26 -8.29
N LEU A 297 -7.23 5.50 -7.85
CA LEU A 297 -8.26 6.52 -7.94
C LEU A 297 -8.60 6.88 -9.39
N THR A 298 -7.59 6.93 -10.26
CA THR A 298 -7.77 7.12 -11.70
C THR A 298 -8.55 5.95 -12.31
N ALA A 299 -8.23 4.71 -11.94
CA ALA A 299 -8.94 3.52 -12.40
C ALA A 299 -10.40 3.50 -11.93
N LEU A 300 -10.67 3.73 -10.63
CA LEU A 300 -12.02 3.78 -10.07
C LEU A 300 -12.84 4.95 -10.64
N GLY A 301 -12.23 6.13 -10.75
CA GLY A 301 -12.85 7.32 -11.36
C GLY A 301 -13.24 7.11 -12.81
N SER A 302 -12.48 6.31 -13.56
CA SER A 302 -12.72 6.04 -14.98
C SER A 302 -14.00 5.22 -15.28
N TYR A 303 -14.59 4.59 -14.26
CA TYR A 303 -15.87 3.90 -14.36
C TYR A 303 -17.08 4.81 -14.03
N ASN A 304 -16.82 6.07 -13.61
CA ASN A 304 -17.88 7.04 -13.34
C ASN A 304 -18.53 7.54 -14.64
N LYS A 305 -19.78 7.99 -14.50
CA LYS A 305 -20.43 8.78 -15.56
C LYS A 305 -19.75 10.13 -15.68
N TYR A 306 -19.69 10.68 -16.91
CA TYR A 306 -18.99 11.95 -17.18
C TYR A 306 -19.46 13.12 -16.29
N HIS A 307 -20.76 13.28 -16.07
CA HIS A 307 -21.34 14.36 -15.27
C HIS A 307 -21.48 14.04 -13.78
N ASN A 308 -20.72 13.05 -13.24
CA ASN A 308 -20.69 12.83 -11.80
C ASN A 308 -19.93 13.97 -11.10
N ASN A 309 -20.42 14.38 -9.93
CA ASN A 309 -19.76 15.43 -9.14
C ASN A 309 -18.57 14.85 -8.35
N CYS A 310 -17.43 14.69 -9.04
CA CYS A 310 -16.21 14.13 -8.44
C CYS A 310 -15.63 15.02 -7.32
N TYR A 311 -15.83 16.34 -7.36
CA TYR A 311 -15.33 17.25 -6.33
C TYR A 311 -16.01 17.04 -4.98
N ARG A 312 -17.35 16.93 -4.97
CA ARG A 312 -18.11 16.66 -3.74
C ARG A 312 -17.78 15.28 -3.18
N ASP A 313 -17.64 14.29 -4.05
CA ASP A 313 -17.32 12.92 -3.66
C ASP A 313 -15.89 12.86 -3.07
N CYS A 314 -14.93 13.54 -3.69
CA CYS A 314 -13.58 13.67 -3.20
C CYS A 314 -13.54 14.28 -1.78
N LEU A 315 -14.16 15.44 -1.57
CA LEU A 315 -14.19 16.07 -0.25
C LEU A 315 -14.82 15.15 0.82
N ALA A 316 -15.97 14.55 0.51
CA ALA A 316 -16.64 13.64 1.44
C ALA A 316 -15.75 12.45 1.81
N LEU A 317 -15.10 11.82 0.84
CA LEU A 317 -14.21 10.69 1.04
C LEU A 317 -12.94 11.06 1.81
N CYS A 318 -12.34 12.22 1.50
CA CYS A 318 -11.15 12.69 2.22
C CYS A 318 -11.45 12.98 3.70
N PHE A 319 -12.56 13.61 4.00
CA PHE A 319 -12.97 13.84 5.39
C PHE A 319 -13.39 12.55 6.09
N LEU A 320 -14.04 11.62 5.39
CA LEU A 320 -14.38 10.31 5.93
C LEU A 320 -13.11 9.53 6.30
N ASN A 321 -12.11 9.51 5.43
CA ASN A 321 -10.83 8.84 5.65
C ASN A 321 -10.10 9.40 6.89
N SER A 322 -9.88 10.72 6.94
CA SER A 322 -9.21 11.38 8.07
C SER A 322 -10.01 11.24 9.37
N GLY A 323 -11.36 11.36 9.29
CA GLY A 323 -12.24 11.16 10.43
C GLY A 323 -12.15 9.75 10.99
N THR A 324 -12.06 8.74 10.12
CA THR A 324 -11.87 7.33 10.54
C THR A 324 -10.54 7.13 11.24
N SER A 325 -9.44 7.69 10.70
CA SER A 325 -8.13 7.66 11.36
C SER A 325 -8.17 8.27 12.75
N PHE A 326 -8.83 9.42 12.87
CA PHE A 326 -8.98 10.12 14.15
C PHE A 326 -9.76 9.29 15.17
N VAL A 327 -10.88 8.68 14.77
CA VAL A 327 -11.70 7.81 15.62
C VAL A 327 -10.94 6.53 16.00
N ALA A 328 -10.21 5.92 15.07
CA ALA A 328 -9.37 4.76 15.34
C ALA A 328 -8.28 5.09 16.37
N GLY A 329 -7.71 6.30 16.31
CA GLY A 329 -6.77 6.78 17.33
C GLY A 329 -7.37 6.77 18.74
N PHE A 330 -8.60 7.24 18.95
CA PHE A 330 -9.26 7.14 20.26
C PHE A 330 -9.37 5.70 20.76
N ALA A 331 -9.76 4.77 19.90
CA ALA A 331 -9.88 3.36 20.30
C ALA A 331 -8.50 2.78 20.71
N ILE A 332 -7.46 2.99 19.92
CA ILE A 332 -6.12 2.46 20.19
C ILE A 332 -5.50 3.12 21.41
N PHE A 333 -5.55 4.45 21.53
CA PHE A 333 -4.95 5.15 22.68
C PHE A 333 -5.69 4.91 23.99
N SER A 334 -7.01 4.68 23.96
CA SER A 334 -7.76 4.22 25.14
C SER A 334 -7.24 2.86 25.63
N ILE A 335 -6.95 1.95 24.72
CA ILE A 335 -6.36 0.63 25.02
C ILE A 335 -4.93 0.79 25.56
N LEU A 336 -4.09 1.65 24.96
CA LEU A 336 -2.74 1.92 25.45
C LEU A 336 -2.75 2.55 26.85
N GLY A 337 -3.72 3.44 27.14
CA GLY A 337 -3.90 4.00 28.48
C GLY A 337 -4.28 2.94 29.51
N PHE A 338 -5.15 2.01 29.16
CA PHE A 338 -5.48 0.85 29.98
C PHE A 338 -4.24 -0.01 30.25
N MET A 339 -3.47 -0.33 29.22
CA MET A 339 -2.23 -1.11 29.36
C MET A 339 -1.20 -0.40 30.25
N SER A 340 -1.06 0.93 30.12
CA SER A 340 -0.18 1.76 30.96
C SER A 340 -0.58 1.66 32.44
N GLN A 341 -1.87 1.73 32.74
CA GLN A 341 -2.36 1.63 34.11
C GLN A 341 -2.17 0.23 34.71
N GLU A 342 -2.46 -0.84 33.94
CA GLU A 342 -2.31 -2.22 34.42
C GLU A 342 -0.84 -2.61 34.62
N GLN A 343 0.08 -2.04 33.88
CA GLN A 343 1.52 -2.34 33.95
C GLN A 343 2.30 -1.40 34.85
N GLY A 344 1.73 -0.24 35.21
CA GLY A 344 2.43 0.80 35.97
C GLY A 344 3.58 1.48 35.21
N VAL A 345 3.57 1.41 33.86
CA VAL A 345 4.63 1.96 32.99
C VAL A 345 4.07 3.17 32.24
N PRO A 346 4.87 4.25 32.02
CA PRO A 346 4.39 5.40 31.25
C PRO A 346 3.99 5.00 29.85
N ILE A 347 2.96 5.65 29.27
CA ILE A 347 2.39 5.33 27.96
C ILE A 347 3.44 5.33 26.86
N SER A 348 4.46 6.19 26.95
CA SER A 348 5.57 6.28 25.98
C SER A 348 6.42 5.01 25.87
N GLU A 349 6.32 4.08 26.83
CA GLU A 349 7.12 2.85 26.91
C GLU A 349 6.28 1.57 26.80
N VAL A 350 4.96 1.70 26.77
CA VAL A 350 4.01 0.56 26.78
C VAL A 350 4.08 -0.27 25.51
N ALA A 351 4.35 0.36 24.36
CA ALA A 351 4.30 -0.29 23.07
C ALA A 351 5.57 -0.02 22.25
N GLU A 352 6.01 -1.04 21.52
CA GLU A 352 7.09 -0.90 20.54
C GLU A 352 6.60 -0.17 19.28
N SER A 353 7.52 0.51 18.61
CA SER A 353 7.25 1.23 17.38
C SER A 353 7.32 0.30 16.16
N GLY A 354 6.33 0.34 15.28
CA GLY A 354 6.33 -0.40 14.02
C GLY A 354 5.09 -1.26 13.78
N PRO A 355 5.15 -2.24 12.85
CA PRO A 355 4.05 -3.20 12.58
C PRO A 355 3.60 -3.95 13.83
N GLY A 356 4.49 -4.09 14.81
CA GLY A 356 4.22 -4.70 16.10
C GLY A 356 3.07 -4.04 16.88
N LEU A 357 2.72 -2.78 16.63
CA LEU A 357 1.61 -2.16 17.37
C LEU A 357 0.29 -2.93 17.19
N ALA A 358 -0.06 -3.33 15.97
CA ALA A 358 -1.29 -4.08 15.72
C ALA A 358 -1.19 -5.55 16.15
N PHE A 359 -0.02 -6.17 16.03
CA PHE A 359 0.18 -7.60 16.29
C PHE A 359 0.78 -7.92 17.67
N ILE A 360 1.18 -6.91 18.43
CA ILE A 360 1.67 -7.03 19.81
C ILE A 360 0.75 -6.29 20.78
N ALA A 361 0.54 -4.97 20.59
CA ALA A 361 -0.20 -4.17 21.55
C ALA A 361 -1.69 -4.54 21.59
N CYS A 362 -2.35 -4.68 20.44
CA CYS A 362 -3.77 -5.04 20.42
C CYS A 362 -4.04 -6.47 20.94
N PRO A 363 -3.30 -7.52 20.53
CA PRO A 363 -3.44 -8.85 21.13
C PRO A 363 -3.18 -8.87 22.64
N ARG A 364 -2.19 -8.09 23.12
CA ARG A 364 -1.91 -7.94 24.54
C ARG A 364 -3.11 -7.36 25.31
N ALA A 365 -3.69 -6.29 24.78
CA ALA A 365 -4.88 -5.69 25.37
C ALA A 365 -6.10 -6.62 25.36
N VAL A 366 -6.28 -7.39 24.28
CA VAL A 366 -7.39 -8.34 24.14
C VAL A 366 -7.31 -9.44 25.20
N VAL A 367 -6.11 -9.95 25.53
CA VAL A 367 -5.92 -10.95 26.59
C VAL A 367 -6.45 -10.45 27.95
N MET A 368 -6.34 -9.17 28.24
CA MET A 368 -6.79 -8.55 29.49
C MET A 368 -8.32 -8.34 29.55
N LEU A 369 -9.03 -8.50 28.43
CA LEU A 369 -10.47 -8.31 28.34
C LEU A 369 -11.26 -9.58 28.72
N PRO A 370 -12.46 -9.46 29.33
CA PRO A 370 -13.35 -10.59 29.51
C PRO A 370 -13.80 -11.13 28.14
N PHE A 371 -13.92 -12.45 27.98
CA PHE A 371 -14.21 -13.10 26.70
C PHE A 371 -13.15 -12.82 25.61
N SER A 372 -11.88 -12.85 26.00
CA SER A 372 -10.72 -12.53 25.12
C SER A 372 -10.74 -13.22 23.75
N PRO A 373 -11.13 -14.52 23.57
CA PRO A 373 -11.18 -15.13 22.24
C PRO A 373 -12.18 -14.44 21.29
N LEU A 374 -13.33 -14.02 21.80
CA LEU A 374 -14.32 -13.30 21.00
C LEU A 374 -13.78 -11.96 20.47
N TRP A 375 -13.14 -11.20 21.36
CA TRP A 375 -12.53 -9.92 20.98
C TRP A 375 -11.38 -10.09 19.99
N ALA A 376 -10.56 -11.14 20.16
CA ALA A 376 -9.50 -11.48 19.22
C ALA A 376 -10.06 -11.80 17.83
N CYS A 377 -11.08 -12.67 17.75
CA CYS A 377 -11.74 -13.01 16.51
C CYS A 377 -12.33 -11.77 15.81
N CYS A 378 -13.04 -10.92 16.53
CA CYS A 378 -13.63 -9.70 15.99
C CYS A 378 -12.56 -8.74 15.46
N PHE A 379 -11.49 -8.54 16.22
CA PHE A 379 -10.40 -7.64 15.84
C PHE A 379 -9.66 -8.14 14.59
N PHE A 380 -9.21 -9.39 14.56
CA PHE A 380 -8.47 -9.91 13.42
C PHE A 380 -9.35 -10.09 12.18
N PHE A 381 -10.63 -10.42 12.35
CA PHE A 381 -11.59 -10.43 11.24
C PHE A 381 -11.78 -9.02 10.63
N MET A 382 -11.86 -7.98 11.47
CA MET A 382 -11.87 -6.59 11.01
C MET A 382 -10.60 -6.24 10.22
N ILE A 383 -9.42 -6.61 10.72
CA ILE A 383 -8.14 -6.37 10.03
C ILE A 383 -8.09 -7.06 8.66
N VAL A 384 -8.58 -8.31 8.58
CA VAL A 384 -8.65 -9.04 7.31
C VAL A 384 -9.55 -8.32 6.31
N LEU A 385 -10.74 -7.87 6.71
CA LEU A 385 -11.66 -7.18 5.80
C LEU A 385 -11.11 -5.84 5.33
N LEU A 386 -10.53 -5.04 6.24
CA LEU A 386 -9.89 -3.76 5.89
C LEU A 386 -8.76 -3.92 4.87
N GLY A 387 -7.93 -4.93 5.05
CA GLY A 387 -6.83 -5.18 4.13
C GLY A 387 -7.27 -5.78 2.80
N LEU A 388 -8.34 -6.60 2.79
CA LEU A 388 -8.88 -7.17 1.55
C LEU A 388 -9.44 -6.08 0.62
N ASP A 389 -10.14 -5.08 1.13
CA ASP A 389 -10.71 -4.00 0.31
C ASP A 389 -9.63 -3.24 -0.46
N SER A 390 -8.57 -2.82 0.22
CA SER A 390 -7.43 -2.14 -0.44
C SER A 390 -6.74 -3.07 -1.44
N GLN A 391 -6.57 -4.36 -1.11
CA GLN A 391 -5.96 -5.34 -2.02
C GLN A 391 -6.79 -5.54 -3.30
N PHE A 392 -8.13 -5.57 -3.20
CA PHE A 392 -9.01 -5.71 -4.37
C PHE A 392 -8.79 -4.59 -5.36
N VAL A 393 -8.77 -3.35 -4.88
CA VAL A 393 -8.67 -2.16 -5.73
C VAL A 393 -7.29 -2.04 -6.36
N CYS A 394 -6.23 -2.38 -5.63
CA CYS A 394 -4.88 -2.41 -6.17
C CYS A 394 -4.76 -3.41 -7.34
N VAL A 395 -5.29 -4.63 -7.19
CA VAL A 395 -5.30 -5.61 -8.30
C VAL A 395 -6.19 -5.14 -9.44
N GLU A 396 -7.37 -4.57 -9.14
CA GLU A 396 -8.30 -4.04 -10.16
C GLU A 396 -7.66 -2.88 -10.94
N SER A 397 -6.90 -1.99 -10.30
CA SER A 397 -6.17 -0.90 -10.94
C SER A 397 -5.16 -1.42 -11.97
N LEU A 398 -4.35 -2.43 -11.58
CA LEU A 398 -3.38 -3.06 -12.46
C LEU A 398 -4.06 -3.74 -13.66
N VAL A 399 -5.11 -4.52 -13.40
CA VAL A 399 -5.88 -5.21 -14.44
C VAL A 399 -6.51 -4.21 -15.40
N THR A 400 -7.09 -3.13 -14.88
CA THR A 400 -7.71 -2.06 -15.67
C THR A 400 -6.70 -1.38 -16.58
N ALA A 401 -5.51 -1.06 -16.05
CA ALA A 401 -4.44 -0.47 -16.84
C ALA A 401 -4.00 -1.39 -18.00
N LEU A 402 -3.86 -2.70 -17.76
CA LEU A 402 -3.50 -3.67 -18.77
C LEU A 402 -4.61 -3.90 -19.81
N VAL A 403 -5.87 -3.95 -19.38
CA VAL A 403 -7.04 -4.10 -20.26
C VAL A 403 -7.20 -2.88 -21.17
N ASP A 404 -6.97 -1.68 -20.65
CA ASP A 404 -7.09 -0.45 -21.44
C ASP A 404 -5.90 -0.26 -22.39
N MET A 405 -4.72 -0.81 -22.08
CA MET A 405 -3.60 -0.83 -23.04
C MET A 405 -3.82 -1.79 -24.22
N TYR A 406 -4.44 -2.95 -23.96
CA TYR A 406 -4.63 -4.01 -24.95
C TYR A 406 -6.10 -4.47 -25.03
N PRO A 407 -7.05 -3.57 -25.40
CA PRO A 407 -8.48 -3.87 -25.33
C PRO A 407 -8.89 -5.00 -26.28
N SER A 408 -8.28 -5.10 -27.45
CA SER A 408 -8.52 -6.18 -28.43
C SER A 408 -8.17 -7.58 -27.92
N VAL A 409 -7.27 -7.67 -26.94
CA VAL A 409 -6.83 -8.94 -26.35
C VAL A 409 -7.65 -9.28 -25.11
N PHE A 410 -7.77 -8.35 -24.16
CA PHE A 410 -8.28 -8.65 -22.82
C PHE A 410 -9.78 -8.40 -22.60
N ARG A 411 -10.48 -7.64 -23.49
CA ARG A 411 -11.94 -7.47 -23.40
C ARG A 411 -12.74 -8.65 -24.00
N LYS A 412 -12.06 -9.67 -24.55
CA LYS A 412 -12.71 -10.90 -25.00
C LYS A 412 -13.14 -11.76 -23.80
N LYS A 413 -14.23 -12.53 -24.01
CA LYS A 413 -14.81 -13.42 -22.99
C LYS A 413 -13.75 -14.27 -22.29
N ASN A 414 -13.76 -14.30 -20.96
CA ASN A 414 -12.91 -15.06 -20.03
C ASN A 414 -11.42 -14.69 -20.04
N ARG A 415 -10.93 -13.72 -20.81
CA ARG A 415 -9.50 -13.35 -20.82
C ARG A 415 -9.12 -12.44 -19.65
N ARG A 416 -10.07 -11.64 -19.18
CA ARG A 416 -9.87 -10.82 -17.99
C ARG A 416 -9.70 -11.68 -16.74
N GLU A 417 -10.53 -12.72 -16.58
CA GLU A 417 -10.43 -13.65 -15.45
C GLU A 417 -9.09 -14.40 -15.44
N VAL A 418 -8.60 -14.81 -16.63
CA VAL A 418 -7.28 -15.44 -16.76
C VAL A 418 -6.16 -14.45 -16.41
N LEU A 419 -6.29 -13.17 -16.80
CA LEU A 419 -5.32 -12.14 -16.43
C LEU A 419 -5.27 -11.95 -14.91
N ILE A 420 -6.42 -11.84 -14.25
CA ILE A 420 -6.52 -11.72 -12.78
C ILE A 420 -5.87 -12.92 -12.11
N LEU A 421 -6.15 -14.14 -12.60
CA LEU A 421 -5.54 -15.36 -12.09
C LEU A 421 -4.00 -15.33 -12.24
N GLY A 422 -3.51 -14.90 -13.42
CA GLY A 422 -2.08 -14.77 -13.69
C GLY A 422 -1.39 -13.80 -12.72
N VAL A 423 -1.99 -12.63 -12.49
CA VAL A 423 -1.50 -11.64 -11.52
C VAL A 423 -1.49 -12.23 -10.11
N SER A 424 -2.58 -12.88 -9.68
CA SER A 424 -2.70 -13.47 -8.34
C SER A 424 -1.67 -14.58 -8.10
N VAL A 425 -1.50 -15.50 -9.07
CA VAL A 425 -0.52 -16.59 -8.97
C VAL A 425 0.91 -16.05 -8.95
N THR A 426 1.23 -15.08 -9.80
CA THR A 426 2.58 -14.48 -9.84
C THR A 426 2.89 -13.78 -8.53
N SER A 427 1.97 -12.96 -8.03
CA SER A 427 2.15 -12.23 -6.75
C SER A 427 2.20 -13.20 -5.56
N PHE A 428 1.44 -14.29 -5.57
CA PHE A 428 1.53 -15.35 -4.58
C PHE A 428 2.92 -15.99 -4.56
N LEU A 429 3.43 -16.42 -5.72
CA LEU A 429 4.74 -17.07 -5.82
C LEU A 429 5.88 -16.16 -5.37
N VAL A 430 5.83 -14.86 -5.74
CA VAL A 430 6.82 -13.89 -5.27
C VAL A 430 6.64 -13.59 -3.79
N GLY A 431 5.41 -13.51 -3.31
CA GLY A 431 5.09 -13.29 -1.89
C GLY A 431 5.56 -14.42 -0.96
N LEU A 432 5.63 -15.66 -1.46
CA LEU A 432 6.20 -16.78 -0.69
C LEU A 432 7.62 -16.49 -0.19
N VAL A 433 8.38 -15.71 -0.95
CA VAL A 433 9.75 -15.31 -0.55
C VAL A 433 9.77 -14.53 0.77
N MET A 434 8.74 -13.73 1.05
CA MET A 434 8.62 -12.96 2.30
C MET A 434 8.15 -13.79 3.49
N LEU A 435 7.65 -15.01 3.23
CA LEU A 435 7.22 -15.97 4.24
C LEU A 435 8.27 -17.07 4.47
N THR A 436 9.35 -17.05 3.70
CA THR A 436 10.50 -17.90 3.99
C THR A 436 11.24 -17.32 5.18
N GLU A 437 11.76 -18.19 5.98
CA GLU A 437 12.80 -17.86 6.94
C GLU A 437 14.02 -17.30 6.16
N GLU A 438 14.02 -17.36 4.81
CA GLU A 438 15.10 -16.95 3.90
C GLU A 438 14.68 -15.90 2.87
N ALA A 439 15.60 -15.01 2.53
CA ALA A 439 15.45 -14.13 1.38
C ALA A 439 15.98 -14.78 0.09
N LEU A 440 15.15 -14.85 -0.94
CA LEU A 440 15.52 -15.29 -2.30
C LEU A 440 16.72 -14.50 -2.88
N THR A 441 17.02 -13.36 -2.28
CA THR A 441 18.16 -12.51 -2.65
C THR A 441 19.49 -13.24 -2.59
N THR A 442 19.70 -14.14 -1.62
CA THR A 442 20.93 -14.94 -1.53
C THR A 442 21.02 -16.00 -2.62
N TRP A 443 19.88 -16.62 -2.99
CA TRP A 443 19.85 -17.57 -4.11
C TRP A 443 20.08 -16.88 -5.46
N LEU A 444 19.46 -15.72 -5.68
CA LEU A 444 19.66 -14.91 -6.88
C LEU A 444 21.10 -14.38 -6.95
N TRP A 445 21.67 -13.94 -5.82
CA TRP A 445 23.06 -13.49 -5.71
C TRP A 445 24.06 -14.62 -5.89
N ALA A 446 23.80 -15.80 -5.33
CA ALA A 446 24.65 -16.97 -5.54
C ALA A 446 24.65 -17.38 -7.03
N ARG A 447 23.48 -17.29 -7.69
CA ARG A 447 23.34 -17.61 -9.11
C ARG A 447 23.91 -16.51 -10.02
N LEU A 448 23.75 -15.23 -9.64
CA LEU A 448 24.39 -14.11 -10.33
C LEU A 448 25.92 -14.11 -10.14
N ARG A 449 26.42 -14.43 -8.94
CA ARG A 449 27.88 -14.66 -8.73
C ARG A 449 28.41 -15.83 -9.55
N GLY A 450 27.64 -16.92 -9.65
CA GLY A 450 28.00 -18.05 -10.50
C GLY A 450 27.96 -17.71 -11.99
N ALA A 451 27.07 -16.83 -12.42
CA ALA A 451 26.93 -16.39 -13.81
C ALA A 451 27.90 -15.24 -14.19
N LEU A 452 28.32 -14.43 -13.22
CA LEU A 452 29.23 -13.29 -13.41
C LEU A 452 30.69 -13.59 -13.02
N ALA A 453 30.98 -14.80 -12.52
CA ALA A 453 32.37 -15.20 -12.28
C ALA A 453 33.08 -15.44 -13.62
N PRO A 454 33.98 -14.55 -14.07
CA PRO A 454 34.77 -14.81 -15.24
C PRO A 454 35.74 -15.96 -14.92
N GLN A 455 35.79 -16.93 -15.80
CA GLN A 455 36.63 -18.13 -15.71
C GLN A 455 38.15 -17.86 -15.72
N LYS A 456 38.58 -16.60 -15.46
CA LYS A 456 40.02 -16.23 -15.42
C LYS A 456 40.25 -15.09 -14.43
N LEU A 457 40.48 -15.44 -13.17
CA LEU A 457 41.29 -14.62 -12.25
C LEU A 457 41.64 -15.49 -11.01
N ARG A 458 42.38 -16.60 -11.24
CA ARG A 458 43.29 -17.16 -10.24
C ARG A 458 44.59 -16.38 -10.34
N GLY A 459 44.89 -15.55 -9.38
CA GLY A 459 46.19 -14.92 -9.22
C GLY A 459 46.16 -13.38 -9.24
N ILE A 460 45.52 -12.76 -8.30
CA ILE A 460 45.89 -11.43 -7.79
C ILE A 460 45.60 -11.45 -6.29
N GLU A 461 46.63 -11.56 -5.49
CA GLU A 461 46.60 -11.24 -4.08
C GLU A 461 46.27 -9.76 -3.94
N VAL A 462 45.15 -9.48 -3.32
CA VAL A 462 44.76 -8.10 -3.00
C VAL A 462 45.46 -7.70 -1.71
N LEU A 463 46.39 -6.80 -1.86
CA LEU A 463 47.06 -6.04 -0.83
C LEU A 463 46.11 -5.56 0.25
N GLY A 464 46.55 -5.75 1.50
CA GLY A 464 45.84 -5.48 2.72
C GLY A 464 45.31 -4.04 2.85
N TRP A 465 44.12 -3.95 3.38
CA TRP A 465 43.67 -2.78 4.14
C TRP A 465 43.71 -3.15 5.61
N GLU A 466 44.66 -2.54 6.27
CA GLU A 466 44.99 -2.62 7.68
C GLU A 466 43.79 -2.21 8.54
N LYS A 467 43.40 -3.10 9.47
CA LYS A 467 42.47 -2.77 10.55
C LYS A 467 43.19 -1.84 11.52
N SER A 468 42.64 -0.66 11.76
CA SER A 468 43.10 0.19 12.87
C SER A 468 42.77 -0.46 14.23
N PRO A 469 43.72 -0.47 15.17
CA PRO A 469 43.52 -1.10 16.46
C PRO A 469 43.03 -0.06 17.48
N LEU A 470 41.77 -0.16 17.90
CA LEU A 470 41.33 0.45 19.18
C LEU A 470 40.04 -0.24 19.65
N GLN A 471 40.21 -1.17 20.52
CA GLN A 471 39.59 -1.49 21.80
C GLN A 471 39.66 -2.98 22.10
N GLN A 472 40.77 -3.35 22.76
CA GLN A 472 40.86 -4.56 23.56
C GLN A 472 40.36 -4.23 24.96
N ASP A 473 39.28 -4.84 25.41
CA ASP A 473 39.02 -5.06 26.83
C ASP A 473 39.41 -6.49 27.21
N PRO A 474 40.20 -6.65 28.27
CA PRO A 474 40.64 -7.96 28.71
C PRO A 474 39.75 -8.47 29.86
N MET A 475 39.20 -9.66 29.73
CA MET A 475 38.89 -10.70 30.74
C MET A 475 37.72 -11.55 30.26
N SER A 476 37.87 -12.78 30.03
CA SER A 476 38.09 -13.95 30.80
C SER A 476 38.15 -15.20 29.91
N SER A 477 39.27 -15.86 30.00
CA SER A 477 39.45 -17.22 29.47
C SER A 477 38.69 -18.21 30.35
N GLN A 478 37.57 -18.74 29.85
CA GLN A 478 37.14 -20.12 30.14
C GLN A 478 36.80 -20.77 28.83
N ALA A 479 37.64 -21.71 28.45
CA ALA A 479 37.48 -22.55 27.28
C ALA A 479 36.23 -23.42 27.42
N ALA A 480 35.12 -23.00 26.83
CA ALA A 480 33.96 -23.86 26.61
C ALA A 480 34.22 -24.70 25.35
N ASP A 481 34.08 -26.01 25.46
CA ASP A 481 34.21 -27.01 24.39
C ASP A 481 33.46 -26.56 23.13
N PRO A 482 34.10 -26.48 21.95
CA PRO A 482 33.44 -26.12 20.69
C PRO A 482 32.24 -27.00 20.33
N ARG A 483 32.21 -28.25 20.82
CA ARG A 483 31.10 -29.19 20.58
C ARG A 483 29.85 -28.86 21.37
N SER A 484 29.94 -28.17 22.49
CA SER A 484 28.79 -27.70 23.26
C SER A 484 28.14 -26.46 22.64
N ARG A 485 28.91 -25.58 22.00
CA ARG A 485 28.38 -24.44 21.19
C ARG A 485 27.61 -24.92 19.96
N ASP A 486 28.13 -25.92 19.24
CA ASP A 486 27.44 -26.49 18.08
C ASP A 486 26.16 -27.26 18.45
N ARG A 487 26.05 -27.84 19.65
CA ARG A 487 24.81 -28.48 20.11
C ARG A 487 23.76 -27.47 20.58
N LEU A 488 24.16 -26.39 21.24
CA LEU A 488 23.27 -25.29 21.62
C LEU A 488 22.76 -24.51 20.41
N GLN A 489 23.61 -24.28 19.39
CA GLN A 489 23.18 -23.67 18.12
C GLN A 489 22.27 -24.59 17.28
N ARG A 490 22.37 -25.91 17.38
CA ARG A 490 21.44 -26.85 16.68
C ARG A 490 20.11 -27.03 17.39
N GLN A 491 19.99 -26.70 18.67
CA GLN A 491 18.71 -26.73 19.43
C GLN A 491 17.95 -25.39 19.36
N GLN A 492 18.61 -24.28 19.05
CA GLN A 492 17.97 -23.03 18.69
C GLN A 492 17.74 -23.04 17.19
N GLY A 493 16.55 -23.45 16.76
CA GLY A 493 16.16 -23.42 15.35
C GLY A 493 16.48 -22.05 14.76
N SER A 494 17.18 -22.03 13.61
CA SER A 494 17.61 -20.80 12.93
C SER A 494 16.42 -19.89 12.67
N PRO A 495 16.42 -18.67 13.18
CA PRO A 495 15.32 -17.73 13.00
C PRO A 495 15.35 -17.08 11.60
N GLY A 496 14.23 -16.55 11.09
CA GLY A 496 14.00 -16.16 9.70
C GLY A 496 14.10 -14.66 9.36
N GLY A 497 14.61 -14.34 8.14
CA GLY A 497 14.85 -12.98 7.63
C GLY A 497 13.67 -12.30 6.91
N GLY A 498 12.51 -12.94 6.76
CA GLY A 498 11.38 -12.46 5.94
C GLY A 498 10.82 -11.09 6.34
N MET A 499 10.79 -10.78 7.63
CA MET A 499 10.30 -9.49 8.14
C MET A 499 11.17 -8.30 7.68
N TYR A 500 12.47 -8.47 7.57
CA TYR A 500 13.39 -7.43 7.09
C TYR A 500 13.14 -7.12 5.61
N VAL A 501 12.84 -8.16 4.80
CA VAL A 501 12.46 -8.00 3.38
C VAL A 501 11.12 -7.28 3.27
N PHE A 502 10.11 -7.68 4.07
CA PHE A 502 8.82 -7.00 4.13
C PHE A 502 8.99 -5.49 4.41
N GLN A 503 9.81 -5.13 5.38
CA GLN A 503 10.04 -3.73 5.74
C GLN A 503 10.77 -2.95 4.64
N LEU A 504 11.70 -3.56 3.91
CA LEU A 504 12.31 -2.92 2.74
C LEU A 504 11.26 -2.61 1.67
N PHE A 505 10.33 -3.52 1.40
CA PHE A 505 9.24 -3.28 0.45
C PHE A 505 8.29 -2.18 0.96
N ASP A 506 7.86 -2.23 2.22
CA ASP A 506 6.98 -1.21 2.80
C ASP A 506 7.59 0.19 2.75
N TYR A 507 8.89 0.31 3.04
CA TYR A 507 9.57 1.61 3.11
C TYR A 507 9.97 2.16 1.74
N TYR A 508 10.57 1.33 0.85
CA TYR A 508 11.17 1.79 -0.41
C TYR A 508 10.27 1.59 -1.62
N ALA A 509 9.40 0.56 -1.65
CA ALA A 509 8.68 0.19 -2.86
C ALA A 509 7.35 0.94 -3.05
N ALA A 510 6.58 1.14 -1.97
CA ALA A 510 5.22 1.67 -2.07
C ALA A 510 4.89 2.73 -1.01
N SER A 511 5.89 3.35 -0.40
CA SER A 511 5.67 4.47 0.51
C SER A 511 6.77 5.53 0.38
N GLY A 512 6.62 6.65 1.09
CA GLY A 512 7.66 7.68 1.18
C GLY A 512 8.07 8.26 -0.17
N MET A 513 9.33 8.04 -0.55
CA MET A 513 9.98 8.71 -1.67
C MET A 513 9.34 8.43 -3.03
N CYS A 514 8.91 7.19 -3.28
CA CYS A 514 8.32 6.82 -4.59
C CYS A 514 7.01 7.56 -4.85
N LEU A 515 6.10 7.57 -3.85
CA LEU A 515 4.81 8.24 -3.98
C LEU A 515 4.98 9.75 -4.11
N LEU A 516 5.86 10.35 -3.29
CA LEU A 516 6.16 11.79 -3.38
C LEU A 516 6.74 12.17 -4.74
N PHE A 517 7.66 11.35 -5.29
CA PHE A 517 8.23 11.57 -6.61
C PHE A 517 7.15 11.52 -7.71
N VAL A 518 6.27 10.54 -7.68
CA VAL A 518 5.16 10.44 -8.64
C VAL A 518 4.23 11.64 -8.50
N ALA A 519 3.86 12.05 -7.28
CA ALA A 519 3.00 13.23 -7.03
C ALA A 519 3.57 14.53 -7.59
N ILE A 520 4.89 14.71 -7.50
CA ILE A 520 5.57 15.87 -8.10
C ILE A 520 5.34 15.87 -9.62
N PHE A 521 5.57 14.74 -10.28
CA PHE A 521 5.41 14.65 -11.73
C PHE A 521 3.94 14.71 -12.17
N GLU A 522 2.99 14.17 -11.42
CA GLU A 522 1.55 14.35 -11.67
C GLU A 522 1.15 15.81 -11.59
N SER A 523 1.59 16.50 -10.54
CA SER A 523 1.34 17.93 -10.37
C SER A 523 2.00 18.75 -11.47
N LEU A 524 3.26 18.47 -11.82
CA LEU A 524 3.95 19.15 -12.93
C LEU A 524 3.26 18.89 -14.27
N CYS A 525 2.84 17.68 -14.55
CA CYS A 525 2.13 17.34 -15.77
C CYS A 525 0.82 18.13 -15.91
N VAL A 526 -0.05 18.08 -14.89
CA VAL A 526 -1.36 18.72 -14.93
C VAL A 526 -1.26 20.23 -14.79
N ALA A 527 -0.38 20.74 -13.92
CA ALA A 527 -0.31 22.17 -13.63
C ALA A 527 0.49 22.96 -14.68
N TRP A 528 1.61 22.40 -15.16
CA TRP A 528 2.56 23.11 -16.02
C TRP A 528 2.53 22.66 -17.48
N ALA A 529 2.48 21.36 -17.75
CA ALA A 529 2.51 20.86 -19.12
C ALA A 529 1.13 20.89 -19.78
N TYR A 530 0.09 20.37 -19.12
CA TYR A 530 -1.29 20.42 -19.62
C TYR A 530 -1.93 21.79 -19.39
N GLY A 531 -1.65 22.41 -18.27
CA GLY A 531 -2.15 23.70 -17.83
C GLY A 531 -3.29 23.59 -16.80
N ALA A 532 -3.00 24.05 -15.56
CA ALA A 532 -3.97 24.00 -14.45
C ALA A 532 -5.30 24.71 -14.75
N GLY A 533 -5.29 25.76 -15.56
CA GLY A 533 -6.53 26.44 -16.00
C GLY A 533 -7.39 25.53 -16.85
N ARG A 534 -6.80 24.90 -17.88
CA ARG A 534 -7.48 23.95 -18.77
C ARG A 534 -8.06 22.77 -18.01
N PHE A 535 -7.32 22.23 -17.04
CA PHE A 535 -7.82 21.12 -16.22
C PHE A 535 -9.00 21.54 -15.33
N TYR A 536 -8.98 22.79 -14.82
CA TYR A 536 -10.13 23.37 -14.11
C TYR A 536 -11.35 23.53 -15.02
N ASP A 537 -11.16 23.98 -16.26
CA ASP A 537 -12.25 24.10 -17.24
C ASP A 537 -12.84 22.71 -17.57
N ASN A 538 -12.01 21.65 -17.62
CA ASN A 538 -12.47 20.28 -17.77
C ASN A 538 -13.30 19.82 -16.57
N ILE A 539 -12.88 20.15 -15.35
CA ILE A 539 -13.64 19.83 -14.14
C ILE A 539 -14.97 20.60 -14.12
N GLU A 540 -14.95 21.90 -14.46
CA GLU A 540 -16.16 22.71 -14.56
C GLU A 540 -17.15 22.13 -15.58
N ASP A 541 -16.67 21.66 -16.74
CA ASP A 541 -17.52 21.00 -17.74
C ASP A 541 -18.16 19.70 -17.22
N MET A 542 -17.45 18.93 -16.38
CA MET A 542 -17.99 17.71 -15.79
C MET A 542 -19.00 17.98 -14.68
N ILE A 543 -18.74 18.95 -13.78
CA ILE A 543 -19.52 19.15 -12.55
C ILE A 543 -20.44 20.37 -12.56
N GLY A 544 -20.29 21.29 -13.54
CA GLY A 544 -21.11 22.48 -13.73
C GLY A 544 -20.69 23.73 -12.93
N TYR A 545 -19.62 23.66 -12.13
CA TYR A 545 -19.06 24.79 -11.37
C TYR A 545 -17.56 24.62 -11.12
N ARG A 546 -16.86 25.73 -10.80
CA ARG A 546 -15.42 25.69 -10.49
C ARG A 546 -15.16 25.25 -9.05
N PRO A 547 -14.21 24.29 -8.82
CA PRO A 547 -13.71 23.97 -7.48
C PRO A 547 -13.03 25.16 -6.80
N TRP A 548 -12.76 25.03 -5.50
CA TRP A 548 -12.08 26.07 -4.73
C TRP A 548 -10.68 26.39 -5.31
N PRO A 549 -10.37 27.68 -5.58
CA PRO A 549 -9.14 28.07 -6.30
C PRO A 549 -7.83 27.63 -5.65
N LEU A 550 -7.82 27.41 -4.33
CA LEU A 550 -6.64 26.98 -3.58
C LEU A 550 -6.04 25.68 -4.15
N ILE A 551 -6.88 24.73 -4.59
CA ILE A 551 -6.44 23.46 -5.15
C ILE A 551 -5.53 23.65 -6.36
N LYS A 552 -5.83 24.63 -7.21
CA LYS A 552 -4.98 25.01 -8.36
C LYS A 552 -3.57 25.43 -7.92
N TYR A 553 -3.46 26.24 -6.86
CA TYR A 553 -2.17 26.67 -6.33
C TYR A 553 -1.42 25.55 -5.61
N CYS A 554 -2.14 24.59 -5.03
CA CYS A 554 -1.53 23.38 -4.47
C CYS A 554 -0.82 22.59 -5.58
N TRP A 555 -1.45 22.35 -6.73
CA TRP A 555 -0.82 21.65 -7.86
C TRP A 555 0.35 22.42 -8.46
N LEU A 556 0.28 23.78 -8.51
CA LEU A 556 1.33 24.61 -9.10
C LEU A 556 2.60 24.67 -8.24
N PHE A 557 2.47 24.73 -6.92
CA PHE A 557 3.58 25.12 -6.05
C PHE A 557 3.76 24.22 -4.82
N LEU A 558 2.67 23.90 -4.09
CA LEU A 558 2.79 23.29 -2.76
C LEU A 558 3.13 21.80 -2.86
N THR A 559 2.42 21.04 -3.67
CA THR A 559 2.68 19.61 -3.84
C THR A 559 4.09 19.32 -4.41
N PRO A 560 4.60 20.05 -5.44
CA PRO A 560 5.96 19.83 -5.93
C PRO A 560 7.07 20.20 -4.95
N ALA A 561 6.79 21.03 -3.93
CA ALA A 561 7.81 21.49 -2.97
C ALA A 561 8.15 20.48 -1.86
N VAL A 562 7.41 19.37 -1.75
CA VAL A 562 7.53 18.41 -0.64
C VAL A 562 8.48 17.27 -1.02
N CYS A 563 9.73 17.30 -0.54
CA CYS A 563 10.67 16.19 -0.72
C CYS A 563 11.72 16.15 0.41
N THR A 564 11.73 15.08 1.22
CA THR A 564 12.76 14.82 2.25
C THR A 564 13.04 13.32 2.37
N TYR A 565 14.29 12.95 2.79
CA TYR A 565 14.74 11.56 2.93
C TYR A 565 15.36 11.30 4.31
N THR A 566 15.10 10.11 4.88
CA THR A 566 15.78 9.59 6.08
C THR A 566 16.16 8.12 5.90
N PRO A 567 17.32 7.65 6.43
CA PRO A 567 17.73 6.25 6.37
C PRO A 567 16.79 5.33 7.14
N LEU A 568 16.57 4.10 6.62
CA LEU A 568 15.74 3.08 7.26
C LEU A 568 16.46 2.39 8.41
N THR A 569 15.75 2.24 9.55
CA THR A 569 16.18 1.43 10.69
C THR A 569 15.02 0.57 11.18
N TYR A 570 15.29 -0.70 11.57
CA TYR A 570 14.27 -1.55 12.18
C TYR A 570 14.29 -1.43 13.70
N ASN A 571 13.14 -1.09 14.31
CA ASN A 571 12.95 -0.90 15.77
C ASN A 571 14.04 -0.05 16.44
N LYS A 572 14.67 0.90 15.71
CA LYS A 572 15.81 1.73 16.17
C LYS A 572 17.04 0.91 16.65
N LYS A 573 17.05 -0.40 16.48
CA LYS A 573 18.10 -1.32 16.95
C LYS A 573 18.90 -1.94 15.81
N TYR A 574 18.25 -2.31 14.69
CA TYR A 574 18.90 -2.96 13.56
C TYR A 574 19.20 -1.97 12.44
N LEU A 575 20.48 -1.88 12.04
CA LEU A 575 20.95 -1.14 10.86
C LEU A 575 21.08 -2.10 9.70
N TYR A 576 20.45 -1.75 8.58
CA TYR A 576 20.56 -2.57 7.37
C TYR A 576 22.00 -2.57 6.85
N PRO A 577 22.52 -3.71 6.36
CA PRO A 577 23.79 -3.74 5.65
C PRO A 577 23.68 -2.91 4.36
N TRP A 578 24.79 -2.35 3.88
CA TRP A 578 24.82 -1.49 2.70
C TRP A 578 24.11 -2.07 1.47
N TRP A 579 24.18 -3.39 1.28
CA TRP A 579 23.50 -4.08 0.18
C TRP A 579 21.97 -4.16 0.40
N GLY A 580 21.49 -4.17 1.63
CA GLY A 580 20.06 -4.08 1.96
C GLY A 580 19.50 -2.72 1.57
N ASP A 581 20.20 -1.64 1.91
CA ASP A 581 19.86 -0.28 1.46
C ASP A 581 19.93 -0.16 -0.06
N ALA A 582 20.95 -0.74 -0.71
CA ALA A 582 21.06 -0.76 -2.16
C ALA A 582 19.88 -1.49 -2.83
N LEU A 583 19.42 -2.61 -2.24
CA LEU A 583 18.23 -3.32 -2.71
C LEU A 583 16.97 -2.44 -2.54
N GLY A 584 16.82 -1.76 -1.41
CA GLY A 584 15.75 -0.80 -1.19
C GLY A 584 15.73 0.31 -2.24
N TRP A 585 16.88 0.91 -2.53
CA TRP A 585 17.00 1.91 -3.60
C TRP A 585 16.71 1.34 -5.00
N LEU A 586 17.07 0.10 -5.29
CA LEU A 586 16.69 -0.55 -6.54
C LEU A 586 15.18 -0.69 -6.67
N LEU A 587 14.48 -1.05 -5.58
CA LEU A 587 13.02 -1.09 -5.55
C LEU A 587 12.43 0.29 -5.81
N ALA A 588 12.90 1.34 -5.13
CA ALA A 588 12.46 2.71 -5.35
C ALA A 588 12.72 3.19 -6.78
N LEU A 589 13.94 3.00 -7.28
CA LEU A 589 14.33 3.43 -8.62
C LEU A 589 13.58 2.66 -9.71
N SER A 590 13.14 1.43 -9.47
CA SER A 590 12.37 0.64 -10.45
C SER A 590 11.08 1.34 -10.90
N SER A 591 10.44 2.07 -10.00
CA SER A 591 9.26 2.89 -10.31
C SER A 591 9.66 4.29 -10.79
N MET A 592 10.57 4.96 -10.10
CA MET A 592 10.93 6.36 -10.38
C MET A 592 11.54 6.54 -11.77
N ILE A 593 12.35 5.58 -12.25
CA ILE A 593 13.00 5.64 -13.56
C ILE A 593 12.01 5.56 -14.73
N CYS A 594 10.81 5.03 -14.52
CA CYS A 594 9.81 4.90 -15.57
C CYS A 594 9.44 6.25 -16.20
N ILE A 595 9.39 7.32 -15.41
CA ILE A 595 8.99 8.65 -15.88
C ILE A 595 10.05 9.24 -16.82
N PRO A 596 11.32 9.46 -16.39
CA PRO A 596 12.34 10.02 -17.27
C PRO A 596 12.70 9.08 -18.43
N ALA A 597 12.76 7.78 -18.22
CA ALA A 597 13.08 6.82 -19.28
C ALA A 597 12.02 6.84 -20.39
N TRP A 598 10.74 6.89 -20.05
CA TRP A 598 9.65 6.98 -21.01
C TRP A 598 9.67 8.31 -21.77
N SER A 599 9.89 9.43 -21.08
CA SER A 599 10.03 10.74 -21.69
C SER A 599 11.19 10.76 -22.70
N CYS A 600 12.35 10.24 -22.33
CA CYS A 600 13.51 10.10 -23.23
C CYS A 600 13.21 9.20 -24.44
N TYR A 601 12.57 8.06 -24.23
CA TYR A 601 12.17 7.15 -25.31
C TYR A 601 11.21 7.83 -26.29
N LYS A 602 10.17 8.50 -25.83
CA LYS A 602 9.21 9.22 -26.68
C LYS A 602 9.88 10.36 -27.45
N LEU A 603 10.75 11.13 -26.83
CA LEU A 603 11.52 12.19 -27.47
C LEU A 603 12.50 11.65 -28.53
N SER A 604 13.09 10.46 -28.32
CA SER A 604 14.03 9.85 -29.28
C SER A 604 13.33 9.25 -30.50
N THR A 605 12.11 8.75 -30.33
CA THR A 605 11.36 8.07 -31.41
C THR A 605 10.62 9.03 -32.34
N ARG A 606 10.41 10.28 -31.95
CA ARG A 606 9.71 11.29 -32.79
C ARG A 606 10.70 12.02 -33.73
N LYS A 607 10.24 12.31 -34.96
CA LYS A 607 10.98 13.07 -35.96
C LYS A 607 10.71 14.57 -35.80
N GLY A 608 11.67 15.42 -36.10
CA GLY A 608 11.57 16.88 -36.03
C GLY A 608 12.59 17.52 -35.09
N SER A 609 12.59 18.84 -34.97
CA SER A 609 13.42 19.57 -34.00
C SER A 609 13.03 19.24 -32.56
N PHE A 610 13.90 19.46 -31.59
CA PHE A 610 13.59 19.19 -30.17
C PHE A 610 12.33 19.92 -29.71
N ARG A 611 12.19 21.17 -30.08
CA ARG A 611 10.99 22.00 -29.76
C ARG A 611 9.71 21.42 -30.34
N GLU A 612 9.72 20.99 -31.60
CA GLU A 612 8.55 20.38 -32.25
C GLU A 612 8.18 19.04 -31.59
N ARG A 613 9.18 18.22 -31.26
CA ARG A 613 8.95 16.95 -30.56
C ARG A 613 8.30 17.15 -29.20
N VAL A 614 8.79 18.11 -28.41
CA VAL A 614 8.20 18.45 -27.12
C VAL A 614 6.78 18.95 -27.32
N ARG A 615 6.53 19.86 -28.26
CA ARG A 615 5.21 20.42 -28.56
C ARG A 615 4.21 19.30 -28.94
N GLN A 616 4.59 18.39 -29.85
CA GLN A 616 3.75 17.26 -30.25
C GLN A 616 3.41 16.32 -29.09
N LEU A 617 4.33 16.12 -28.16
CA LEU A 617 4.17 15.21 -27.03
C LEU A 617 3.48 15.84 -25.82
N THR A 618 3.33 17.15 -25.78
CA THR A 618 2.56 17.87 -24.76
C THR A 618 1.13 18.19 -25.20
N CYS A 619 0.81 18.02 -26.50
CA CYS A 619 -0.57 18.19 -26.98
C CYS A 619 -1.46 17.03 -26.53
N PRO A 620 -2.67 17.34 -25.99
CA PRO A 620 -3.67 16.35 -25.64
C PRO A 620 -4.20 15.60 -26.87
N ALA A 621 -4.77 14.42 -26.65
CA ALA A 621 -5.41 13.64 -27.72
C ALA A 621 -6.69 14.32 -28.22
N GLU A 622 -6.95 14.25 -29.52
CA GLU A 622 -8.13 14.87 -30.17
C GLU A 622 -9.47 14.23 -29.79
N ASP A 623 -9.45 13.00 -29.25
CA ASP A 623 -10.64 12.26 -28.84
C ASP A 623 -11.16 12.62 -27.43
N LEU A 624 -10.62 13.66 -26.80
CA LEU A 624 -11.08 14.16 -25.52
C LEU A 624 -12.42 14.92 -25.64
N PRO A 625 -13.31 14.88 -24.62
CA PRO A 625 -14.67 15.42 -24.69
C PRO A 625 -14.77 16.90 -25.11
N GLN A 626 -13.81 17.73 -24.75
CA GLN A 626 -13.78 19.15 -25.19
C GLN A 626 -13.61 19.30 -26.69
N TRP A 627 -12.79 18.47 -27.31
CA TRP A 627 -12.53 18.53 -28.74
C TRP A 627 -13.71 17.98 -29.56
N ALA A 628 -14.40 16.94 -29.05
CA ALA A 628 -15.60 16.39 -29.68
C ALA A 628 -16.77 17.38 -29.73
N ARG A 629 -16.84 18.35 -28.81
CA ARG A 629 -17.87 19.39 -28.77
C ARG A 629 -17.51 20.64 -29.63
N ALA A 630 -16.24 20.81 -29.97
CA ALA A 630 -15.77 21.94 -30.75
C ALA A 630 -16.00 21.79 -32.28
N GLU A 631 -16.66 20.72 -32.75
CA GLU A 631 -17.12 20.60 -34.13
C GLU A 631 -18.54 21.17 -34.30
N PRO A 632 -18.70 22.46 -34.68
CA PRO A 632 -19.92 22.92 -35.30
C PRO A 632 -19.81 22.70 -36.80
N SER A 633 -20.80 22.07 -37.38
CA SER A 633 -21.28 22.15 -38.73
C SER A 633 -20.76 23.38 -39.53
N ALA A 634 -19.53 23.36 -40.07
CA ALA A 634 -19.05 24.29 -41.11
C ALA A 634 -18.08 23.55 -42.04
N PRO A 635 -18.12 23.83 -43.36
CA PRO A 635 -17.38 23.06 -44.35
C PRO A 635 -15.88 23.25 -44.23
N ALA A 636 -15.16 22.18 -44.51
CA ALA A 636 -13.72 22.01 -44.34
C ALA A 636 -12.90 23.14 -45.01
N VAL A 637 -12.26 24.00 -44.21
CA VAL A 637 -11.12 24.82 -44.59
C VAL A 637 -9.88 24.21 -43.91
N PRO A 638 -8.73 24.11 -44.56
CA PRO A 638 -7.54 23.42 -43.99
C PRO A 638 -7.03 24.17 -42.75
N ARG A 639 -7.13 23.50 -41.58
CA ARG A 639 -6.68 24.02 -40.28
C ARG A 639 -5.16 23.90 -40.12
N THR A 640 -4.39 24.79 -40.66
CA THR A 640 -2.95 24.90 -40.34
C THR A 640 -2.63 26.03 -39.35
N SER A 641 -3.58 26.96 -39.08
CA SER A 641 -3.33 28.15 -38.25
C SER A 641 -3.90 28.10 -36.81
N GLU A 642 -4.90 27.25 -36.51
CA GLU A 642 -5.51 27.22 -35.18
C GLU A 642 -4.78 26.29 -34.19
N LEU A 643 -3.93 25.36 -34.68
CA LEU A 643 -3.07 24.53 -33.80
C LEU A 643 -2.02 25.37 -33.06
N GLU A 644 -1.74 26.59 -33.52
CA GLU A 644 -0.72 27.45 -32.92
C GLU A 644 -1.15 28.17 -31.64
N SER A 645 -2.45 28.29 -31.36
CA SER A 645 -2.95 28.99 -30.16
C SER A 645 -3.31 28.10 -28.97
N HIS A 646 -3.36 26.77 -29.14
CA HIS A 646 -3.84 25.83 -28.12
C HIS A 646 -2.80 24.83 -27.60
N CYS A 647 -1.55 24.83 -28.09
CA CYS A 647 -0.43 24.05 -27.55
C CYS A 647 0.61 24.95 -26.87
#